data_20c5a655e40095ed21d0b14f1f042263
#
_entry.id   20c5a655e40095ed21d0b14f1f042263
#
_cell.length_a   1.000
_cell.length_b   1.000
_cell.length_c   1.000
_cell.angle_alpha   90.00
_cell.angle_beta   90.00
_cell.angle_gamma   90.00
#
_symmetry.space_group_name_H-M   'P 1'
#
loop_
_entity.id
_entity.type
_entity.pdbx_description
1 polymer ?
#
loop_
_entity_poly.entity_id
_entity_poly.type
_entity_poly.pdbx_seq_one_letter_code
_entity_poly.pdbx_strand_id
1 'polypeptide(L)'
;MTCRLTLLSACLLAATALRAQNPGHIGTGNLMFWLRGDLGITTGATFTWADQSGNGRNASQATAGVQPTVTTAATDLMNYNPGIKIVQDNWLIMNGGLNTAGSTANEIFLVYKKLTGSSDGMVLGTDVPMNRSYFFGSGVVQYGNGGKPTTIAPGYVTNGANIFAGKFFSTTDLAQAANGASFFTLSQGASPTAPAAFTTPVAIGAQPSNGGGYNAFGYAGNVMEMVGYNAEIDLTGTQRQQVESYLALKYGVTLDSVGTGGYYYNSAGSPVYQGGGGTGFFTNIIGIARDDNTALYQRQSHLANDSVRLYMGSVPLTAVTNGANTATFGADNSYVVMGDNAGNFCGVGSNVTAKPLTVDQRLDREWKVEYNRTADVFNMDITLASCAPFSTGAGNTSYLELLYSTTSSNLTTGTVMLNNTNGMTISLSAGGVVTIAGLNSALAAMAPATAGGTTAYFTLASNQYFVLPLELTNFTAAAAGRAVQLNWTASDETAGGYFRVMRSTDGSTWDSIGQVGSLPVGTGADDYTFSDNAPFDGINYYRLEAIDAGGNAMWSPVREVVLQQTGASSVRLFPNPARDQVFVSSPGSLLDATAIQLYSVSGEALPLHVSGGVGLAAVDLTGVATGIYFLRVKIAAGWQVLRLLRQ
;
A
#
# COMPACT_ATOMS: atom_id res chain seq x y z
N MET A 1 43.19 66.76 2.64
CA MET A 1 42.06 66.54 3.57
C MET A 1 41.03 65.72 2.83
N THR A 2 41.11 64.40 2.97
CA THR A 2 40.26 63.43 2.29
C THR A 2 39.19 62.94 3.28
N CYS A 3 37.96 63.31 2.99
CA CYS A 3 36.82 62.88 3.78
C CYS A 3 36.39 61.47 3.30
N ARG A 4 36.52 60.45 4.16
CA ARG A 4 35.99 59.10 3.91
C ARG A 4 34.52 59.07 4.33
N LEU A 5 33.63 58.91 3.33
CA LEU A 5 32.22 58.58 3.54
C LEU A 5 32.13 57.06 3.89
N THR A 6 31.75 56.76 5.09
CA THR A 6 31.40 55.42 5.53
C THR A 6 29.92 55.20 5.20
N LEU A 7 29.63 54.34 4.19
CA LEU A 7 28.26 53.83 3.94
C LEU A 7 27.87 52.88 5.08
N LEU A 8 26.95 53.28 5.94
CA LEU A 8 26.21 52.37 6.80
C LEU A 8 25.19 51.62 5.93
N SER A 9 25.48 50.36 5.64
CA SER A 9 24.45 49.44 5.13
C SER A 9 23.42 49.17 6.24
N ALA A 10 22.31 49.84 6.17
CA ALA A 10 21.12 49.48 6.96
C ALA A 10 20.60 48.14 6.42
N CYS A 11 20.94 47.06 7.11
CA CYS A 11 20.24 45.79 6.97
C CYS A 11 18.80 45.99 7.45
N LEU A 12 17.89 46.23 6.54
CA LEU A 12 16.46 46.16 6.83
C LEU A 12 16.14 44.66 7.10
N LEU A 13 16.27 44.24 8.35
CA LEU A 13 15.59 43.06 8.83
C LEU A 13 14.10 43.39 8.72
N ALA A 14 13.45 42.88 7.68
CA ALA A 14 12.01 42.74 7.71
C ALA A 14 11.69 41.83 8.90
N ALA A 15 11.33 42.42 10.01
CA ALA A 15 10.67 41.72 11.10
C ALA A 15 9.33 41.20 10.53
N THR A 16 9.36 40.00 9.96
CA THR A 16 8.13 39.22 9.84
C THR A 16 7.61 39.10 11.26
N ALA A 17 6.51 39.78 11.55
CA ALA A 17 5.83 39.59 12.82
C ALA A 17 5.67 38.08 12.99
N LEU A 18 6.36 37.52 14.01
CA LEU A 18 6.15 36.14 14.40
C LEU A 18 4.68 36.06 14.81
N ARG A 19 3.83 35.61 13.89
CA ARG A 19 2.46 35.28 14.22
C ARG A 19 2.50 34.13 15.20
N ALA A 20 1.75 34.25 16.29
CA ALA A 20 1.64 33.16 17.25
C ALA A 20 0.97 31.97 16.55
N GLN A 21 1.80 31.01 16.14
CA GLN A 21 1.33 29.79 15.50
C GLN A 21 0.68 28.90 16.55
N ASN A 22 -0.46 28.30 16.22
CA ASN A 22 -1.08 27.27 17.05
C ASN A 22 -1.94 26.34 16.19
N PRO A 23 -2.18 25.09 16.65
CA PRO A 23 -2.99 24.13 15.92
C PRO A 23 -4.39 24.70 15.63
N GLY A 24 -4.79 24.65 14.36
CA GLY A 24 -6.08 25.19 13.91
C GLY A 24 -6.24 26.71 13.98
N HIS A 25 -5.27 27.45 14.51
CA HIS A 25 -5.30 28.89 14.73
C HIS A 25 -6.50 29.39 15.58
N ILE A 26 -6.93 28.59 16.53
CA ILE A 26 -8.10 28.86 17.39
C ILE A 26 -7.78 29.72 18.62
N GLY A 27 -6.56 30.30 18.67
CA GLY A 27 -6.05 31.11 19.77
C GLY A 27 -5.14 30.34 20.71
N THR A 28 -4.31 31.08 21.46
CA THR A 28 -3.32 30.51 22.40
C THR A 28 -3.82 30.54 23.85
N GLY A 29 -4.90 31.22 24.15
CA GLY A 29 -5.35 31.44 25.53
C GLY A 29 -5.66 30.16 26.33
N ASN A 30 -6.08 29.12 25.65
CA ASN A 30 -6.39 27.82 26.26
C ASN A 30 -5.38 26.73 25.87
N LEU A 31 -4.39 27.02 24.99
CA LEU A 31 -3.40 26.04 24.58
C LEU A 31 -2.44 25.74 25.73
N MET A 32 -2.41 24.50 26.19
CA MET A 32 -1.55 24.06 27.28
C MET A 32 -0.19 23.58 26.81
N PHE A 33 -0.18 22.73 25.79
CA PHE A 33 1.03 22.18 25.20
C PHE A 33 0.79 21.85 23.72
N TRP A 34 1.88 21.85 22.97
CA TRP A 34 1.92 21.44 21.59
C TRP A 34 3.25 20.75 21.28
N LEU A 35 3.25 19.44 21.23
CA LEU A 35 4.41 18.60 20.94
C LEU A 35 4.33 18.13 19.49
N ARG A 36 5.25 18.59 18.64
CA ARG A 36 5.29 18.28 17.20
C ARG A 36 6.39 17.28 16.90
N GLY A 37 6.10 16.23 16.13
CA GLY A 37 7.09 15.23 15.74
C GLY A 37 8.10 15.70 14.71
N ASP A 38 7.75 16.74 13.94
CA ASP A 38 8.62 17.36 12.92
C ASP A 38 9.47 18.52 13.46
N LEU A 39 9.29 18.90 14.72
CA LEU A 39 9.97 20.05 15.30
C LEU A 39 10.23 19.88 16.80
N GLY A 40 11.40 20.35 17.27
CA GLY A 40 11.70 20.45 18.69
C GLY A 40 12.18 19.14 19.33
N ILE A 41 12.49 18.09 18.56
CA ILE A 41 13.06 16.86 19.09
C ILE A 41 14.59 16.98 19.11
N THR A 42 15.17 16.71 20.27
CA THR A 42 16.62 16.57 20.44
C THR A 42 16.94 15.22 21.07
N THR A 43 17.98 14.56 20.56
CA THR A 43 18.45 13.25 21.02
C THR A 43 19.85 13.40 21.67
N GLY A 44 20.21 12.48 22.57
CA GLY A 44 21.52 12.49 23.21
C GLY A 44 21.45 11.99 24.66
N ALA A 45 22.20 12.59 25.57
CA ALA A 45 22.19 12.21 26.99
C ALA A 45 20.78 12.33 27.59
N THR A 46 20.05 13.33 27.16
CA THR A 46 18.61 13.47 27.45
C THR A 46 17.85 13.55 26.12
N PHE A 47 16.88 12.71 25.93
CA PHE A 47 15.88 12.87 24.86
C PHE A 47 14.91 13.98 25.29
N THR A 48 14.68 14.96 24.42
CA THR A 48 13.72 16.04 24.69
C THR A 48 12.81 16.24 23.50
N TRP A 49 11.53 16.36 23.77
CA TRP A 49 10.49 16.77 22.83
C TRP A 49 9.93 18.12 23.31
N ALA A 50 10.36 19.20 22.67
CA ALA A 50 10.10 20.56 23.13
C ALA A 50 8.66 20.99 22.81
N ASP A 51 8.02 21.61 23.77
CA ASP A 51 6.69 22.21 23.67
C ASP A 51 6.73 23.46 22.80
N GLN A 52 5.90 23.48 21.77
CA GLN A 52 5.77 24.58 20.81
C GLN A 52 4.70 25.60 21.20
N SER A 53 3.94 25.36 22.28
CA SER A 53 2.91 26.29 22.77
C SER A 53 3.49 27.53 23.45
N GLY A 54 4.76 27.48 23.86
CA GLY A 54 5.41 28.52 24.68
C GLY A 54 5.22 28.36 26.19
N ASN A 55 4.48 27.34 26.66
CA ASN A 55 4.21 27.10 28.09
C ASN A 55 5.30 26.24 28.78
N GLY A 56 6.33 25.79 28.04
CA GLY A 56 7.46 25.05 28.57
C GLY A 56 7.16 23.63 29.05
N ARG A 57 6.10 23.03 28.55
CA ARG A 57 5.69 21.65 28.88
C ARG A 57 6.44 20.62 28.03
N ASN A 58 7.76 20.70 28.07
CA ASN A 58 8.63 19.78 27.36
C ASN A 58 8.48 18.36 27.90
N ALA A 59 8.50 17.36 27.02
CA ALA A 59 8.60 15.97 27.41
C ALA A 59 10.05 15.49 27.28
N SER A 60 10.56 14.79 28.30
CA SER A 60 11.98 14.39 28.30
C SER A 60 12.23 13.05 28.97
N GLN A 61 13.40 12.44 28.65
CA GLN A 61 13.90 11.22 29.26
C GLN A 61 15.43 11.25 29.31
N ALA A 62 15.97 11.21 30.53
CA ALA A 62 17.43 11.22 30.75
C ALA A 62 18.05 9.80 30.78
N THR A 63 17.24 8.75 31.03
CA THR A 63 17.74 7.38 31.11
C THR A 63 17.84 6.77 29.72
N ALA A 64 19.04 6.57 29.22
CA ALA A 64 19.30 6.12 27.82
C ALA A 64 18.57 4.82 27.43
N GLY A 65 18.45 3.85 28.35
CA GLY A 65 17.84 2.53 28.05
C GLY A 65 16.31 2.57 27.85
N VAL A 66 15.64 3.67 28.18
CA VAL A 66 14.19 3.84 28.06
C VAL A 66 13.79 5.06 27.23
N GLN A 67 14.73 5.65 26.51
CA GLN A 67 14.45 6.75 25.59
C GLN A 67 13.73 6.21 24.34
N PRO A 68 12.68 6.90 23.83
CA PRO A 68 12.13 6.62 22.52
C PRO A 68 13.12 6.98 21.40
N THR A 69 12.81 6.62 20.18
CA THR A 69 13.59 6.98 19.00
C THR A 69 12.80 7.90 18.08
N VAL A 70 13.50 8.68 17.26
CA VAL A 70 12.84 9.46 16.20
C VAL A 70 12.52 8.54 15.02
N THR A 71 11.34 8.66 14.43
CA THR A 71 10.97 7.90 13.25
C THR A 71 11.76 8.41 12.03
N THR A 72 12.51 7.52 11.39
CA THR A 72 13.34 7.85 10.21
C THR A 72 13.06 6.94 9.03
N ALA A 73 12.61 5.70 9.29
CA ALA A 73 12.25 4.76 8.24
C ALA A 73 10.92 5.19 7.58
N ALA A 74 10.82 5.06 6.27
CA ALA A 74 9.62 5.42 5.50
C ALA A 74 8.34 4.76 6.05
N THR A 75 8.43 3.52 6.55
CA THR A 75 7.32 2.77 7.16
C THR A 75 6.84 3.34 8.50
N ASP A 76 7.68 4.11 9.17
CA ASP A 76 7.40 4.73 10.46
C ASP A 76 6.88 6.17 10.31
N LEU A 77 7.08 6.79 9.16
CA LEU A 77 6.53 8.12 8.87
C LEU A 77 5.00 8.05 8.71
N MET A 78 4.32 9.14 9.03
CA MET A 78 2.92 9.34 8.66
C MET A 78 2.86 10.51 7.68
N ASN A 79 2.41 10.23 6.46
CA ASN A 79 2.32 11.22 5.38
C ASN A 79 3.61 12.03 5.21
N TYR A 80 4.76 11.35 5.21
CA TYR A 80 6.12 11.92 5.11
C TYR A 80 6.57 12.76 6.33
N ASN A 81 5.80 12.81 7.40
CA ASN A 81 6.17 13.53 8.61
C ASN A 81 6.73 12.57 9.66
N PRO A 82 7.82 12.97 10.35
CA PRO A 82 8.39 12.19 11.43
C PRO A 82 7.59 12.34 12.73
N GLY A 83 7.91 11.50 13.70
CA GLY A 83 7.42 11.53 15.06
C GLY A 83 8.38 10.80 15.99
N ILE A 84 7.91 10.36 17.13
CA ILE A 84 8.66 9.50 18.03
C ILE A 84 8.12 8.08 17.96
N LYS A 85 9.03 7.10 17.99
CA LYS A 85 8.71 5.68 18.05
C LYS A 85 8.90 5.21 19.49
N ILE A 86 7.80 4.79 20.08
CA ILE A 86 7.77 4.17 21.41
C ILE A 86 7.69 2.66 21.17
N VAL A 87 8.63 1.92 21.74
CA VAL A 87 8.56 0.47 21.85
C VAL A 87 8.38 0.12 23.33
N GLN A 88 8.03 -1.13 23.62
CA GLN A 88 7.87 -1.59 24.99
C GLN A 88 9.03 -1.10 25.88
N ASP A 89 8.71 -0.50 27.01
CA ASP A 89 9.65 0.07 28.00
C ASP A 89 10.27 1.45 27.65
N ASN A 90 9.90 2.07 26.53
CA ASN A 90 10.29 3.46 26.25
C ASN A 90 9.19 4.44 26.68
N TRP A 91 9.58 5.56 27.25
CA TRP A 91 8.63 6.58 27.69
C TRP A 91 9.28 7.95 27.86
N LEU A 92 8.43 8.98 27.91
CA LEU A 92 8.84 10.36 28.22
C LEU A 92 8.02 10.88 29.41
N ILE A 93 8.59 11.86 30.11
CA ILE A 93 7.87 12.64 31.11
C ILE A 93 7.70 14.06 30.58
N MET A 94 6.46 14.51 30.50
CA MET A 94 6.12 15.89 30.18
C MET A 94 6.02 16.71 31.47
N ASN A 95 6.67 17.87 31.49
CA ASN A 95 6.60 18.81 32.59
C ASN A 95 5.18 19.42 32.72
N GLY A 96 4.63 19.42 33.92
CA GLY A 96 3.31 19.93 34.22
C GLY A 96 2.18 18.92 33.91
N GLY A 97 1.01 19.20 34.36
CA GLY A 97 -0.17 18.35 34.23
C GLY A 97 -1.00 18.61 32.95
N LEU A 98 -2.11 17.89 32.82
CA LEU A 98 -3.07 18.06 31.72
C LEU A 98 -4.05 19.22 31.92
N ASN A 99 -3.99 19.93 33.06
CA ASN A 99 -4.83 21.09 33.36
C ASN A 99 -4.01 22.21 33.97
N THR A 100 -4.51 23.43 33.89
CA THR A 100 -4.09 24.55 34.73
C THR A 100 -4.92 24.57 36.02
N ALA A 101 -4.38 25.14 37.09
CA ALA A 101 -5.13 25.28 38.33
C ALA A 101 -6.46 26.02 38.07
N GLY A 102 -7.58 25.43 38.49
CA GLY A 102 -8.92 26.00 38.33
C GLY A 102 -9.66 25.64 37.04
N SER A 103 -9.04 24.92 36.09
CA SER A 103 -9.74 24.41 34.92
C SER A 103 -10.53 23.15 35.26
N THR A 104 -11.79 23.09 34.86
CA THR A 104 -12.69 21.93 35.03
C THR A 104 -12.85 21.12 33.74
N ALA A 105 -12.26 21.58 32.64
CA ALA A 105 -12.36 20.93 31.34
C ALA A 105 -10.99 20.90 30.65
N ASN A 106 -10.79 19.92 29.83
CA ASN A 106 -9.68 19.89 28.87
C ASN A 106 -10.09 19.12 27.61
N GLU A 107 -9.40 19.41 26.51
CA GLU A 107 -9.53 18.66 25.28
C GLU A 107 -8.12 18.38 24.71
N ILE A 108 -7.85 17.12 24.37
CA ILE A 108 -6.54 16.62 23.99
C ILE A 108 -6.66 15.87 22.67
N PHE A 109 -5.78 16.21 21.74
CA PHE A 109 -5.62 15.54 20.45
C PHE A 109 -4.31 14.79 20.42
N LEU A 110 -4.34 13.54 19.99
CA LEU A 110 -3.19 12.65 19.85
C LEU A 110 -3.16 12.12 18.42
N VAL A 111 -2.07 12.34 17.70
CA VAL A 111 -1.83 11.69 16.42
C VAL A 111 -0.87 10.54 16.61
N TYR A 112 -1.34 9.34 16.37
CA TYR A 112 -0.54 8.15 16.58
C TYR A 112 -0.93 6.99 15.65
N LYS A 113 -0.02 6.02 15.53
CA LYS A 113 -0.22 4.75 14.85
C LYS A 113 0.32 3.63 15.72
N LYS A 114 -0.55 2.70 16.13
CA LYS A 114 -0.17 1.51 16.89
C LYS A 114 0.58 0.54 15.99
N LEU A 115 1.64 -0.11 16.49
CA LEU A 115 2.30 -1.19 15.77
C LEU A 115 1.43 -2.46 15.80
N THR A 116 1.38 -3.17 14.67
CA THR A 116 0.65 -4.43 14.54
C THR A 116 1.15 -5.45 15.54
N GLY A 117 0.22 -6.12 16.25
CA GLY A 117 0.56 -7.13 17.26
C GLY A 117 0.98 -6.58 18.62
N SER A 118 1.07 -5.26 18.80
CA SER A 118 1.35 -4.67 20.12
C SER A 118 0.12 -4.69 21.03
N SER A 119 0.37 -4.68 22.34
CA SER A 119 -0.71 -4.58 23.36
C SER A 119 -1.40 -3.21 23.30
N ASP A 120 -2.57 -3.11 23.94
CA ASP A 120 -3.33 -1.86 24.07
C ASP A 120 -2.75 -0.94 25.16
N GLY A 121 -1.46 -0.67 25.09
CA GLY A 121 -0.76 0.12 26.08
C GLY A 121 -1.19 1.58 26.11
N MET A 122 -0.66 2.27 27.09
CA MET A 122 -0.99 3.67 27.36
C MET A 122 -0.13 4.61 26.54
N VAL A 123 -0.79 5.45 25.73
CA VAL A 123 -0.10 6.50 24.95
C VAL A 123 0.20 7.70 25.81
N LEU A 124 -0.76 8.11 26.67
CA LEU A 124 -0.66 9.26 27.55
C LEU A 124 -1.32 8.93 28.89
N GLY A 125 -0.67 9.20 29.99
CA GLY A 125 -1.22 8.92 31.31
C GLY A 125 -0.78 9.88 32.39
N THR A 126 -1.68 10.14 33.34
CA THR A 126 -1.40 10.89 34.57
C THR A 126 -1.58 9.99 35.78
N ASP A 127 -0.80 10.20 36.82
CA ASP A 127 -0.98 9.53 38.10
C ASP A 127 -1.23 10.57 39.19
N VAL A 128 -2.50 10.75 39.54
CA VAL A 128 -2.88 11.45 40.76
C VAL A 128 -3.75 10.47 41.54
N PRO A 129 -3.51 10.23 42.83
CA PRO A 129 -4.41 9.41 43.62
C PRO A 129 -5.86 9.90 43.45
N MET A 130 -6.71 9.03 42.92
CA MET A 130 -8.13 9.26 42.65
C MET A 130 -8.51 10.00 41.35
N ASN A 131 -7.59 10.59 40.57
CA ASN A 131 -7.91 11.36 39.38
C ASN A 131 -7.01 10.95 38.19
N ARG A 132 -7.01 9.68 37.81
CA ARG A 132 -6.22 9.14 36.72
C ARG A 132 -6.88 9.42 35.37
N SER A 133 -6.10 9.94 34.43
CA SER A 133 -6.53 10.10 33.03
C SER A 133 -5.61 9.30 32.13
N TYR A 134 -6.16 8.42 31.35
CA TYR A 134 -5.42 7.53 30.48
C TYR A 134 -5.97 7.54 29.07
N PHE A 135 -5.08 7.69 28.10
CA PHE A 135 -5.36 7.55 26.69
C PHE A 135 -4.69 6.27 26.20
N PHE A 136 -5.48 5.29 25.80
CA PHE A 136 -4.98 4.00 25.35
C PHE A 136 -4.80 3.95 23.83
N GLY A 137 -3.80 3.22 23.38
CA GLY A 137 -3.54 2.99 21.96
C GLY A 137 -4.63 2.21 21.21
N SER A 138 -5.64 1.71 21.93
CA SER A 138 -6.85 1.10 21.37
C SER A 138 -8.00 2.08 21.11
N GLY A 139 -7.75 3.40 21.18
CA GLY A 139 -8.80 4.39 20.96
C GLY A 139 -9.80 4.51 22.12
N VAL A 140 -9.32 4.39 23.35
CA VAL A 140 -10.14 4.48 24.57
C VAL A 140 -9.54 5.50 25.52
N VAL A 141 -10.39 6.35 26.10
CA VAL A 141 -10.05 7.23 27.23
C VAL A 141 -10.61 6.64 28.51
N GLN A 142 -9.86 6.70 29.58
CA GLN A 142 -10.29 6.31 30.94
C GLN A 142 -10.02 7.45 31.91
N TYR A 143 -10.93 7.62 32.87
CA TYR A 143 -10.80 8.55 33.96
C TYR A 143 -11.12 7.87 35.30
N GLY A 144 -10.40 8.22 36.38
CA GLY A 144 -10.59 7.65 37.70
C GLY A 144 -10.07 6.21 37.87
N ASN A 145 -10.51 5.53 38.92
CA ASN A 145 -10.12 4.15 39.28
C ASN A 145 -11.00 3.08 38.61
N GLY A 146 -11.89 3.46 37.70
CA GLY A 146 -12.72 2.52 36.95
C GLY A 146 -11.92 1.57 36.08
N GLY A 147 -12.48 0.43 35.71
CA GLY A 147 -11.88 -0.45 34.69
C GLY A 147 -11.79 0.24 33.35
N LYS A 148 -10.87 -0.22 32.50
CA LYS A 148 -10.76 0.26 31.10
C LYS A 148 -12.14 0.15 30.43
N PRO A 149 -12.70 1.25 29.86
CA PRO A 149 -13.91 1.15 29.08
C PRO A 149 -13.74 0.20 27.91
N THR A 150 -14.78 -0.54 27.57
CA THR A 150 -14.76 -1.45 26.41
C THR A 150 -15.17 -0.76 25.11
N THR A 151 -15.77 0.43 25.22
CA THR A 151 -16.24 1.18 24.05
C THR A 151 -15.09 1.93 23.41
N ILE A 152 -14.80 1.59 22.17
CA ILE A 152 -13.78 2.26 21.34
C ILE A 152 -14.36 3.57 20.81
N ALA A 153 -13.53 4.59 20.68
CA ALA A 153 -13.91 5.88 20.11
C ALA A 153 -14.50 5.70 18.68
N PRO A 154 -15.65 6.33 18.38
CA PRO A 154 -16.14 6.35 17.00
C PRO A 154 -15.07 6.87 16.02
N GLY A 155 -15.03 6.31 14.83
CA GLY A 155 -14.05 6.67 13.79
C GLY A 155 -12.65 6.07 13.99
N TYR A 156 -12.38 5.33 15.08
CA TYR A 156 -11.08 4.71 15.34
C TYR A 156 -10.75 3.60 14.33
N VAL A 157 -9.54 3.66 13.75
CA VAL A 157 -9.02 2.66 12.80
C VAL A 157 -8.02 1.75 13.51
N THR A 158 -8.36 0.49 13.65
CA THR A 158 -7.50 -0.51 14.30
C THR A 158 -6.20 -0.71 13.49
N ASN A 159 -5.05 -0.58 14.15
CA ASN A 159 -3.72 -0.65 13.55
C ASN A 159 -3.45 0.40 12.45
N GLY A 160 -4.31 1.39 12.31
CA GLY A 160 -4.18 2.50 11.39
C GLY A 160 -3.61 3.76 12.05
N ALA A 161 -3.45 4.79 11.24
CA ALA A 161 -3.18 6.15 11.69
C ALA A 161 -4.46 6.76 12.27
N ASN A 162 -4.37 7.40 13.42
CA ASN A 162 -5.52 8.01 14.07
C ASN A 162 -5.18 9.42 14.60
N ILE A 163 -6.13 10.33 14.44
CA ILE A 163 -6.25 11.56 15.22
C ILE A 163 -7.28 11.26 16.30
N PHE A 164 -6.84 10.99 17.50
CA PHE A 164 -7.71 10.67 18.62
C PHE A 164 -7.97 11.93 19.45
N ALA A 165 -9.24 12.24 19.69
CA ALA A 165 -9.68 13.34 20.51
C ALA A 165 -10.34 12.80 21.80
N GLY A 166 -9.86 13.28 22.93
CA GLY A 166 -10.46 12.99 24.22
C GLY A 166 -10.71 14.25 25.00
N LYS A 167 -11.89 14.39 25.60
CA LYS A 167 -12.21 15.53 26.44
C LYS A 167 -12.83 15.14 27.77
N PHE A 168 -12.48 15.92 28.78
CA PHE A 168 -13.07 15.90 30.11
C PHE A 168 -13.82 17.21 30.29
N PHE A 169 -15.12 17.19 30.50
CA PHE A 169 -15.93 18.40 30.54
C PHE A 169 -16.83 18.50 31.77
N SER A 170 -16.82 17.45 32.61
CA SER A 170 -17.45 17.47 33.92
C SER A 170 -16.71 16.57 34.89
N THR A 171 -17.14 16.56 36.17
CA THR A 171 -16.60 15.65 37.19
C THR A 171 -16.93 14.20 36.95
N THR A 172 -17.91 13.91 36.09
CA THR A 172 -18.44 12.59 35.84
C THR A 172 -18.42 12.16 34.39
N ASP A 173 -18.22 13.11 33.45
CA ASP A 173 -18.40 12.84 32.05
C ASP A 173 -17.09 13.11 31.26
N LEU A 174 -16.77 12.16 30.41
CA LEU A 174 -15.75 12.28 29.41
C LEU A 174 -16.34 11.98 28.03
N ALA A 175 -15.71 12.45 27.00
CA ALA A 175 -16.08 12.07 25.64
C ALA A 175 -14.84 11.73 24.81
N GLN A 176 -15.03 10.87 23.84
CA GLN A 176 -13.97 10.40 22.96
C GLN A 176 -14.45 10.29 21.52
N ALA A 177 -13.56 10.57 20.60
CA ALA A 177 -13.77 10.42 19.18
C ALA A 177 -12.43 10.17 18.48
N ALA A 178 -12.46 9.70 17.26
CA ALA A 178 -11.28 9.62 16.41
C ALA A 178 -11.60 10.08 14.99
N ASN A 179 -10.60 10.60 14.32
CA ASN A 179 -10.66 10.95 12.90
C ASN A 179 -11.87 11.81 12.52
N GLY A 180 -12.21 12.79 13.35
CA GLY A 180 -13.31 13.73 13.10
C GLY A 180 -14.72 13.21 13.39
N ALA A 181 -14.86 11.98 13.88
CA ALA A 181 -16.17 11.44 14.26
C ALA A 181 -16.83 12.25 15.38
N SER A 182 -18.15 12.14 15.51
CA SER A 182 -18.89 12.74 16.63
C SER A 182 -18.42 12.15 17.96
N PHE A 183 -18.35 13.00 18.98
CA PHE A 183 -17.99 12.54 20.32
C PHE A 183 -19.00 11.55 20.87
N PHE A 184 -18.50 10.46 21.40
CA PHE A 184 -19.25 9.52 22.21
C PHE A 184 -19.00 9.83 23.68
N THR A 185 -20.05 10.24 24.40
CA THR A 185 -19.99 10.59 25.81
C THR A 185 -20.10 9.34 26.69
N LEU A 186 -19.21 9.23 27.65
CA LEU A 186 -19.17 8.18 28.63
C LEU A 186 -19.42 8.77 30.01
N SER A 187 -20.52 8.38 30.66
CA SER A 187 -20.76 8.68 32.07
C SER A 187 -20.05 7.65 32.92
N GLN A 188 -19.11 8.06 33.75
CA GLN A 188 -18.30 7.17 34.60
C GLN A 188 -18.95 6.88 35.98
N GLY A 189 -20.20 7.26 36.18
CA GLY A 189 -20.91 7.14 37.48
C GLY A 189 -20.41 8.15 38.52
N ALA A 190 -21.05 8.19 39.67
CA ALA A 190 -20.73 9.09 40.78
C ALA A 190 -19.32 8.77 41.32
N SER A 191 -18.30 9.27 40.70
CA SER A 191 -16.92 9.25 41.18
C SER A 191 -16.29 10.62 41.04
N PRO A 192 -15.31 10.84 41.78
CA PRO A 192 -15.10 11.82 42.78
C PRO A 192 -14.77 13.18 42.18
N THR A 193 -15.12 14.23 42.94
CA THR A 193 -14.51 15.59 42.85
C THR A 193 -13.85 15.98 41.53
N ALA A 194 -14.33 17.10 40.98
CA ALA A 194 -13.74 17.77 39.80
C ALA A 194 -12.24 17.50 39.69
N PRO A 195 -11.68 17.33 38.51
CA PRO A 195 -10.26 17.15 38.36
C PRO A 195 -9.58 18.33 39.05
N ALA A 196 -9.16 18.11 40.31
CA ALA A 196 -8.21 18.98 40.94
C ALA A 196 -7.05 19.09 39.98
N ALA A 197 -6.55 20.29 39.78
CA ALA A 197 -5.51 20.58 38.80
C ALA A 197 -4.59 19.38 38.60
N PHE A 198 -4.60 18.76 37.40
CA PHE A 198 -3.66 17.70 37.03
C PHE A 198 -2.26 18.33 36.97
N THR A 199 -1.71 18.64 38.14
CA THR A 199 -0.41 19.33 38.30
C THR A 199 0.76 18.35 38.26
N THR A 200 0.49 17.05 38.31
CA THR A 200 1.52 16.01 38.29
C THR A 200 2.06 15.81 36.88
N PRO A 201 3.34 15.42 36.74
CA PRO A 201 3.92 15.08 35.46
C PRO A 201 3.08 14.05 34.69
N VAL A 202 3.05 14.20 33.38
CA VAL A 202 2.34 13.33 32.45
C VAL A 202 3.35 12.39 31.81
N ALA A 203 3.05 11.09 31.80
CA ALA A 203 3.85 10.11 31.09
C ALA A 203 3.30 9.90 29.66
N ILE A 204 4.20 9.81 28.70
CA ILE A 204 3.93 9.42 27.31
C ILE A 204 4.55 8.04 27.11
N GLY A 205 3.74 7.03 26.77
CA GLY A 205 4.19 5.66 26.58
C GLY A 205 4.29 4.81 27.85
N ALA A 206 3.98 5.36 29.02
CA ALA A 206 4.06 4.64 30.28
C ALA A 206 2.91 4.99 31.22
N GLN A 207 2.70 4.14 32.22
CA GLN A 207 1.83 4.40 33.35
C GLN A 207 2.66 4.92 34.54
N PRO A 208 2.37 6.11 35.05
CA PRO A 208 2.91 6.54 36.33
C PRO A 208 2.43 5.64 37.48
N SER A 209 3.27 5.36 38.44
CA SER A 209 2.94 4.52 39.60
C SER A 209 2.86 5.31 40.91
N ASN A 210 2.04 4.86 41.87
CA ASN A 210 1.80 5.51 43.15
C ASN A 210 3.05 5.72 44.05
N GLY A 211 4.24 5.37 43.61
CA GLY A 211 5.50 5.54 44.32
C GLY A 211 6.50 6.47 43.63
N GLY A 212 6.06 7.24 42.62
CA GLY A 212 6.91 8.13 41.84
C GLY A 212 7.74 7.42 40.76
N GLY A 213 7.49 6.15 40.51
CA GLY A 213 8.04 5.39 39.39
C GLY A 213 7.14 5.40 38.15
N TYR A 214 7.66 4.92 37.04
CA TYR A 214 6.91 4.73 35.80
C TYR A 214 7.02 3.27 35.39
N ASN A 215 5.88 2.64 35.15
CA ASN A 215 5.80 1.28 34.66
C ASN A 215 5.49 1.34 33.17
N ALA A 216 6.28 0.65 32.37
CA ALA A 216 5.93 0.42 31.00
C ALA A 216 4.57 -0.29 30.91
N PHE A 217 3.62 0.31 30.21
CA PHE A 217 2.28 -0.23 30.05
C PHE A 217 2.02 -0.61 28.60
N GLY A 218 3.02 -1.26 28.01
CA GLY A 218 2.87 -2.04 26.79
C GLY A 218 2.49 -1.30 25.51
N TYR A 219 2.47 0.04 25.47
CA TYR A 219 2.27 0.73 24.19
C TYR A 219 3.50 0.54 23.31
N ALA A 220 3.25 0.16 22.05
CA ALA A 220 4.24 0.22 21.00
C ALA A 220 3.63 0.84 19.75
N GLY A 221 4.23 1.91 19.28
CA GLY A 221 3.73 2.66 18.14
C GLY A 221 4.48 3.95 17.90
N ASN A 222 4.03 4.67 16.88
CA ASN A 222 4.55 5.97 16.53
C ASN A 222 3.58 7.04 17.05
N VAL A 223 4.09 8.03 17.77
CA VAL A 223 3.35 9.22 18.22
C VAL A 223 3.89 10.40 17.45
N MET A 224 3.03 11.05 16.71
CA MET A 224 3.44 12.07 15.73
C MET A 224 3.26 13.49 16.28
N GLU A 225 2.14 13.74 16.93
CA GLU A 225 1.81 15.07 17.46
C GLU A 225 0.84 14.94 18.63
N MET A 226 0.98 15.85 19.59
CA MET A 226 0.11 15.94 20.75
C MET A 226 -0.25 17.40 21.00
N VAL A 227 -1.54 17.69 21.14
CA VAL A 227 -2.06 19.02 21.41
C VAL A 227 -3.00 18.95 22.61
N GLY A 228 -2.83 19.85 23.55
CA GLY A 228 -3.72 19.92 24.72
C GLY A 228 -4.23 21.33 24.98
N TYR A 229 -5.54 21.41 25.24
CA TYR A 229 -6.24 22.63 25.64
C TYR A 229 -6.80 22.46 27.05
N ASN A 230 -6.83 23.55 27.82
CA ASN A 230 -7.41 23.59 29.18
C ASN A 230 -8.89 23.98 29.23
N ALA A 231 -9.57 23.84 28.09
CA ALA A 231 -10.98 24.08 27.93
C ALA A 231 -11.53 23.20 26.80
N GLU A 232 -12.83 23.05 26.70
CA GLU A 232 -13.48 22.57 25.48
C GLU A 232 -13.33 23.66 24.40
N ILE A 233 -12.86 23.26 23.21
CA ILE A 233 -12.57 24.21 22.13
C ILE A 233 -13.71 24.35 21.12
N ASP A 234 -14.74 23.51 21.18
CA ASP A 234 -15.82 23.49 20.18
C ASP A 234 -17.22 23.59 20.79
N LEU A 235 -17.42 24.61 21.60
CA LEU A 235 -18.76 24.87 22.15
C LEU A 235 -19.71 25.53 21.14
N THR A 236 -19.18 26.28 20.15
CA THR A 236 -20.00 27.08 19.21
C THR A 236 -19.27 27.37 17.89
N GLY A 237 -18.83 26.37 17.14
CA GLY A 237 -18.18 26.71 15.88
C GLY A 237 -17.35 25.60 15.24
N THR A 238 -16.37 25.99 14.41
CA THR A 238 -15.53 25.08 13.63
C THR A 238 -14.15 24.84 14.27
N GLN A 239 -13.93 25.26 15.52
CA GLN A 239 -12.59 25.26 16.13
C GLN A 239 -11.98 23.87 16.23
N ARG A 240 -12.74 22.88 16.69
CA ARG A 240 -12.30 21.48 16.70
C ARG A 240 -11.95 21.00 15.26
N GLN A 241 -12.82 21.28 14.31
CA GLN A 241 -12.63 20.90 12.91
C GLN A 241 -11.39 21.57 12.29
N GLN A 242 -11.05 22.81 12.69
CA GLN A 242 -9.81 23.46 12.27
C GLN A 242 -8.58 22.73 12.78
N VAL A 243 -8.57 22.30 14.06
CA VAL A 243 -7.48 21.51 14.63
C VAL A 243 -7.38 20.13 13.95
N GLU A 244 -8.51 19.43 13.82
CA GLU A 244 -8.55 18.12 13.16
C GLU A 244 -8.15 18.20 11.69
N SER A 245 -8.55 19.24 10.96
CA SER A 245 -8.17 19.46 9.56
C SER A 245 -6.67 19.72 9.40
N TYR A 246 -6.09 20.53 10.29
CA TYR A 246 -4.64 20.74 10.33
C TYR A 246 -3.90 19.41 10.52
N LEU A 247 -4.30 18.61 11.51
CA LEU A 247 -3.68 17.32 11.81
C LEU A 247 -3.91 16.32 10.66
N ALA A 248 -5.12 16.30 10.11
CA ALA A 248 -5.50 15.37 9.03
C ALA A 248 -4.70 15.61 7.74
N LEU A 249 -4.57 16.85 7.30
CA LEU A 249 -3.78 17.20 6.12
C LEU A 249 -2.29 16.93 6.35
N LYS A 250 -1.79 17.22 7.55
CA LYS A 250 -0.39 16.98 7.89
C LYS A 250 -0.04 15.48 7.93
N TYR A 251 -0.89 14.66 8.50
CA TYR A 251 -0.60 13.25 8.76
C TYR A 251 -1.32 12.25 7.83
N GLY A 252 -2.05 12.73 6.84
CA GLY A 252 -2.72 11.88 5.83
C GLY A 252 -3.84 11.04 6.42
N VAL A 253 -4.58 11.59 7.37
CA VAL A 253 -5.73 10.93 7.99
C VAL A 253 -7.01 11.42 7.36
N THR A 254 -7.83 10.51 6.88
CA THR A 254 -9.17 10.87 6.37
C THR A 254 -10.13 11.08 7.54
N LEU A 255 -10.73 12.27 7.61
CA LEU A 255 -11.73 12.59 8.62
C LEU A 255 -13.07 11.93 8.31
N ASP A 256 -13.79 11.52 9.36
CA ASP A 256 -15.12 10.92 9.25
C ASP A 256 -16.13 11.91 8.65
N SER A 257 -16.82 11.46 7.61
CA SER A 257 -17.84 12.24 6.92
C SER A 257 -19.10 12.48 7.76
N VAL A 258 -19.36 11.63 8.75
CA VAL A 258 -20.57 11.75 9.61
C VAL A 258 -20.34 12.82 10.69
N GLY A 259 -19.18 12.83 11.34
CA GLY A 259 -18.87 13.74 12.44
C GLY A 259 -18.59 15.17 11.96
N THR A 260 -17.78 15.30 10.92
CA THR A 260 -17.36 16.60 10.36
C THR A 260 -18.19 17.05 9.15
N GLY A 261 -19.10 16.22 8.66
CA GLY A 261 -19.78 16.44 7.37
C GLY A 261 -18.83 16.30 6.18
N GLY A 262 -17.62 15.75 6.39
CA GLY A 262 -16.59 15.63 5.37
C GLY A 262 -15.89 16.94 5.02
N TYR A 263 -15.96 17.95 5.89
CA TYR A 263 -15.32 19.26 5.69
C TYR A 263 -13.91 19.30 6.30
N TYR A 264 -13.00 19.93 5.56
CA TYR A 264 -11.68 20.36 6.03
C TYR A 264 -11.64 21.88 6.04
N TYR A 265 -11.08 22.47 7.08
CA TYR A 265 -11.06 23.90 7.31
C TYR A 265 -9.64 24.43 7.39
N ASN A 266 -9.42 25.67 6.90
CA ASN A 266 -8.19 26.41 7.10
C ASN A 266 -8.17 27.14 8.46
N SER A 267 -7.08 27.83 8.75
CA SER A 267 -6.91 28.64 9.97
C SER A 267 -7.94 29.76 10.15
N ALA A 268 -8.56 30.21 9.09
CA ALA A 268 -9.62 31.24 9.14
C ALA A 268 -11.03 30.66 9.39
N GLY A 269 -11.15 29.33 9.54
CA GLY A 269 -12.45 28.67 9.67
C GLY A 269 -13.23 28.57 8.35
N SER A 270 -12.57 28.79 7.22
CA SER A 270 -13.18 28.62 5.90
C SER A 270 -12.96 27.18 5.40
N PRO A 271 -13.95 26.54 4.77
CA PRO A 271 -13.78 25.23 4.20
C PRO A 271 -12.78 25.26 3.04
N VAL A 272 -11.86 24.28 3.01
CA VAL A 272 -10.86 24.08 1.93
C VAL A 272 -11.09 22.76 1.18
N TYR A 273 -11.93 21.88 1.74
CA TYR A 273 -12.41 20.67 1.08
C TYR A 273 -13.74 20.23 1.68
N GLN A 274 -14.65 19.81 0.83
CA GLN A 274 -15.94 19.26 1.21
C GLN A 274 -16.17 17.91 0.52
N GLY A 275 -15.89 16.81 1.20
CA GLY A 275 -16.10 15.46 0.67
C GLY A 275 -17.54 14.96 0.78
N GLY A 276 -18.32 15.54 1.71
CA GLY A 276 -19.70 15.14 2.04
C GLY A 276 -20.78 15.80 1.16
N GLY A 277 -22.02 15.73 1.59
CA GLY A 277 -23.16 16.36 0.91
C GLY A 277 -23.70 15.56 -0.30
N GLY A 278 -23.57 14.22 -0.32
CA GLY A 278 -24.10 13.37 -1.39
C GLY A 278 -23.18 13.21 -2.59
N THR A 279 -21.97 13.77 -2.56
CA THR A 279 -21.00 13.67 -3.66
C THR A 279 -20.17 12.38 -3.63
N GLY A 280 -20.08 11.68 -2.47
CA GLY A 280 -19.35 10.42 -2.35
C GLY A 280 -17.83 10.51 -2.36
N PHE A 281 -17.22 11.71 -2.27
CA PHE A 281 -15.77 11.92 -2.34
C PHE A 281 -15.17 12.22 -0.96
N PHE A 282 -15.43 11.37 0.02
CA PHE A 282 -14.92 11.50 1.40
C PHE A 282 -13.96 10.37 1.80
N THR A 283 -13.45 9.63 0.84
CA THR A 283 -12.47 8.57 1.07
C THR A 283 -11.10 8.99 0.59
N ASN A 284 -10.07 8.44 1.25
CA ASN A 284 -8.68 8.61 0.85
C ASN A 284 -8.26 10.09 0.65
N ILE A 285 -8.59 10.94 1.61
CA ILE A 285 -8.27 12.37 1.52
C ILE A 285 -6.76 12.59 1.67
N ILE A 286 -6.19 13.27 0.69
CA ILE A 286 -4.80 13.75 0.71
C ILE A 286 -4.75 15.23 0.34
N GLY A 287 -3.74 15.93 0.82
CA GLY A 287 -3.60 17.34 0.51
C GLY A 287 -2.19 17.88 0.70
N ILE A 288 -1.84 18.86 -0.11
CA ILE A 288 -0.68 19.72 0.08
C ILE A 288 -1.16 21.10 0.46
N ALA A 289 -0.49 21.74 1.41
CA ALA A 289 -0.96 22.99 1.95
C ALA A 289 0.15 23.81 2.60
N ARG A 290 -0.01 25.13 2.57
CA ARG A 290 0.69 26.08 3.41
C ARG A 290 -0.33 26.94 4.15
N ASP A 291 -0.26 26.93 5.46
CA ASP A 291 -1.02 27.79 6.37
C ASP A 291 -0.12 28.19 7.54
N ASP A 292 0.46 29.37 7.41
CA ASP A 292 1.48 29.87 8.34
C ASP A 292 0.92 30.08 9.75
N ASN A 293 -0.39 30.32 9.91
CA ASN A 293 -1.02 30.49 11.21
C ASN A 293 -1.08 29.18 12.02
N THR A 294 -1.17 28.04 11.33
CA THR A 294 -1.19 26.71 11.96
C THR A 294 0.17 26.02 11.93
N ALA A 295 1.19 26.65 11.34
CA ALA A 295 2.46 26.05 11.00
C ALA A 295 2.34 24.79 10.12
N LEU A 296 1.28 24.72 9.29
CA LEU A 296 1.14 23.68 8.27
C LEU A 296 1.98 24.05 7.05
N TYR A 297 2.89 23.17 6.68
CA TYR A 297 3.68 23.31 5.46
C TYR A 297 3.88 21.94 4.84
N GLN A 298 2.81 21.41 4.26
CA GLN A 298 2.76 20.06 3.68
C GLN A 298 3.01 20.14 2.19
N ARG A 299 4.18 19.71 1.73
CA ARG A 299 4.63 19.78 0.33
C ARG A 299 4.40 18.51 -0.45
N GLN A 300 4.14 17.42 0.24
CA GLN A 300 3.89 16.11 -0.35
C GLN A 300 2.97 15.29 0.55
N SER A 301 2.05 14.57 -0.06
CA SER A 301 1.04 13.78 0.64
C SER A 301 0.77 12.49 -0.10
N HIS A 302 0.46 11.41 0.61
CA HIS A 302 0.13 10.12 0.02
C HIS A 302 -0.98 9.41 0.79
N LEU A 303 -1.63 8.47 0.11
CA LEU A 303 -2.55 7.54 0.77
C LEU A 303 -1.79 6.57 1.67
N ALA A 304 -2.47 6.03 2.67
CA ALA A 304 -1.88 5.06 3.60
C ALA A 304 -1.33 3.80 2.91
N ASN A 305 -1.86 3.43 1.76
CA ASN A 305 -1.39 2.31 0.92
C ASN A 305 -0.38 2.74 -0.16
N ASP A 306 0.03 4.01 -0.17
CA ASP A 306 1.01 4.61 -1.10
C ASP A 306 0.62 4.51 -2.60
N SER A 307 -0.67 4.26 -2.89
CA SER A 307 -1.15 4.10 -4.27
C SER A 307 -1.36 5.42 -5.01
N VAL A 308 -1.53 6.53 -4.29
CA VAL A 308 -1.65 7.88 -4.85
C VAL A 308 -0.80 8.84 -4.02
N ARG A 309 -0.04 9.68 -4.71
CA ARG A 309 0.78 10.75 -4.13
C ARG A 309 0.46 12.07 -4.78
N LEU A 310 0.40 13.13 -3.99
CA LEU A 310 0.30 14.52 -4.43
C LEU A 310 1.52 15.26 -3.88
N TYR A 311 2.28 15.95 -4.72
CA TYR A 311 3.53 16.57 -4.27
C TYR A 311 3.94 17.77 -5.11
N MET A 312 4.75 18.62 -4.50
CA MET A 312 5.41 19.75 -5.18
C MET A 312 6.85 19.40 -5.54
N GLY A 313 7.40 20.08 -6.55
CA GLY A 313 8.82 20.03 -6.89
C GLY A 313 9.16 19.06 -8.00
N SER A 314 10.31 18.39 -7.87
CA SER A 314 10.87 17.55 -8.94
C SER A 314 10.05 16.30 -9.24
N VAL A 315 10.06 15.92 -10.51
CA VAL A 315 9.50 14.66 -11.02
C VAL A 315 10.68 13.78 -11.46
N PRO A 316 10.79 12.53 -10.96
CA PRO A 316 9.95 11.90 -9.91
C PRO A 316 10.22 12.51 -8.51
N LEU A 317 9.29 12.25 -7.58
CA LEU A 317 9.46 12.63 -6.17
C LEU A 317 10.64 11.87 -5.55
N THR A 318 11.65 12.59 -5.09
CA THR A 318 12.85 12.02 -4.47
C THR A 318 12.94 12.27 -2.96
N ALA A 319 12.18 13.24 -2.45
CA ALA A 319 12.17 13.58 -1.04
C ALA A 319 11.47 12.50 -0.20
N VAL A 320 12.18 11.90 0.75
CA VAL A 320 11.66 10.84 1.62
C VAL A 320 10.84 11.38 2.79
N THR A 321 11.00 12.66 3.13
CA THR A 321 10.22 13.34 4.17
C THR A 321 9.67 14.65 3.64
N ASN A 322 8.59 15.14 4.25
CA ASN A 322 8.03 16.46 3.93
C ASN A 322 9.04 17.59 4.16
N GLY A 323 9.86 17.49 5.20
CA GLY A 323 10.94 18.45 5.49
C GLY A 323 12.09 18.43 4.46
N ALA A 324 12.37 17.28 3.84
CA ALA A 324 13.39 17.14 2.79
C ALA A 324 12.93 17.66 1.43
N ASN A 325 11.64 17.85 1.21
CA ASN A 325 11.11 18.47 0.01
C ASN A 325 11.36 19.99 0.09
N THR A 326 12.19 20.52 -0.80
CA THR A 326 12.61 21.93 -0.81
C THR A 326 11.69 22.85 -1.64
N ALA A 327 10.64 22.30 -2.29
CA ALA A 327 9.67 23.09 -3.01
C ALA A 327 8.94 24.09 -2.09
N THR A 328 8.53 25.23 -2.62
CA THR A 328 7.92 26.29 -1.83
C THR A 328 6.59 26.73 -2.42
N PHE A 329 5.60 26.93 -1.56
CA PHE A 329 4.37 27.62 -1.93
C PHE A 329 4.62 29.11 -2.11
N GLY A 330 4.06 29.71 -3.15
CA GLY A 330 4.20 31.12 -3.46
C GLY A 330 3.42 32.05 -2.51
N ALA A 331 2.48 31.54 -1.72
CA ALA A 331 1.73 32.32 -0.73
C ALA A 331 1.27 31.49 0.46
N ASP A 332 0.96 32.18 1.55
CA ASP A 332 0.25 31.64 2.70
C ASP A 332 -1.20 31.27 2.35
N ASN A 333 -1.82 30.44 3.14
CA ASN A 333 -3.19 29.96 2.97
C ASN A 333 -3.45 29.34 1.58
N SER A 334 -2.50 28.50 1.14
CA SER A 334 -2.55 27.78 -0.13
C SER A 334 -2.90 26.32 0.12
N TYR A 335 -3.92 25.84 -0.60
CA TYR A 335 -4.44 24.47 -0.43
C TYR A 335 -4.72 23.80 -1.77
N VAL A 336 -4.37 22.53 -1.88
CA VAL A 336 -4.83 21.58 -2.88
C VAL A 336 -5.18 20.30 -2.13
N VAL A 337 -6.45 20.00 -2.03
CA VAL A 337 -6.96 18.84 -1.28
C VAL A 337 -7.80 18.00 -2.21
N MET A 338 -7.62 16.69 -2.17
CA MET A 338 -8.35 15.77 -3.02
C MET A 338 -8.80 14.54 -2.25
N GLY A 339 -9.92 13.98 -2.66
CA GLY A 339 -10.44 12.70 -2.20
C GLY A 339 -11.04 11.92 -3.35
N ASP A 340 -11.33 10.66 -3.13
CA ASP A 340 -11.88 9.79 -4.16
C ASP A 340 -13.27 9.23 -3.80
N ASN A 341 -13.91 8.62 -4.81
CA ASN A 341 -15.24 8.02 -4.71
C ASN A 341 -15.22 6.55 -4.23
N ALA A 342 -14.09 6.05 -3.73
CA ALA A 342 -13.85 4.64 -3.39
C ALA A 342 -14.12 3.64 -4.54
N GLY A 343 -14.18 4.11 -5.79
CA GLY A 343 -14.30 3.26 -6.96
C GLY A 343 -13.15 2.26 -7.06
N ASN A 344 -13.34 1.19 -7.82
CA ASN A 344 -12.31 0.18 -8.00
C ASN A 344 -11.05 0.81 -8.62
N PHE A 345 -9.94 0.75 -7.90
CA PHE A 345 -8.69 1.38 -8.32
C PHE A 345 -8.09 0.72 -9.58
N CYS A 346 -8.29 -0.59 -9.74
CA CYS A 346 -7.84 -1.37 -10.90
C CYS A 346 -8.96 -1.62 -11.92
N GLY A 347 -10.18 -1.15 -11.66
CA GLY A 347 -11.30 -1.29 -12.57
C GLY A 347 -11.12 -0.37 -13.78
N VAL A 348 -10.66 -0.93 -14.89
CA VAL A 348 -10.79 -0.35 -16.22
C VAL A 348 -11.91 -1.12 -16.90
N GLY A 349 -13.13 -0.67 -16.79
CA GLY A 349 -14.23 -1.45 -17.31
C GLY A 349 -14.77 -0.88 -18.60
N SER A 350 -15.03 -1.76 -19.56
CA SER A 350 -16.06 -1.54 -20.58
C SER A 350 -17.42 -1.21 -19.94
N ASN A 351 -17.55 -1.47 -18.63
CA ASN A 351 -18.75 -1.26 -17.82
C ASN A 351 -18.83 0.14 -17.16
N VAL A 352 -17.77 0.96 -17.22
CA VAL A 352 -17.88 2.34 -16.77
C VAL A 352 -18.61 3.14 -17.84
N THR A 353 -19.93 3.16 -17.74
CA THR A 353 -20.83 3.81 -18.73
C THR A 353 -20.76 5.33 -18.69
N ALA A 354 -20.24 5.92 -17.60
CA ALA A 354 -20.15 7.36 -17.43
C ALA A 354 -18.87 7.92 -18.07
N LYS A 355 -18.78 7.88 -19.40
CA LYS A 355 -17.65 8.44 -20.18
C LYS A 355 -18.15 9.00 -21.52
N PRO A 356 -17.49 10.01 -22.12
CA PRO A 356 -17.75 10.45 -23.47
C PRO A 356 -17.47 9.37 -24.53
N LEU A 357 -18.10 9.47 -25.69
CA LEU A 357 -17.86 8.54 -26.81
C LEU A 357 -16.43 8.59 -27.37
N THR A 358 -15.71 9.68 -27.11
CA THR A 358 -14.31 9.88 -27.53
C THR A 358 -13.30 9.22 -26.60
N VAL A 359 -13.73 8.67 -25.49
CA VAL A 359 -12.92 7.96 -24.51
C VAL A 359 -13.22 6.47 -24.62
N ASP A 360 -12.21 5.66 -24.86
CA ASP A 360 -12.37 4.21 -24.94
C ASP A 360 -12.47 3.59 -23.56
N GLN A 361 -11.62 4.01 -22.63
CA GLN A 361 -11.58 3.51 -21.25
C GLN A 361 -11.26 4.61 -20.25
N ARG A 362 -11.68 4.43 -19.01
CA ARG A 362 -11.26 5.23 -17.87
C ARG A 362 -11.17 4.39 -16.60
N LEU A 363 -10.45 4.86 -15.59
CA LEU A 363 -10.52 4.25 -14.27
C LEU A 363 -11.93 4.44 -13.68
N ASP A 364 -12.40 3.44 -12.93
CA ASP A 364 -13.64 3.54 -12.16
C ASP A 364 -13.47 4.51 -10.98
N ARG A 365 -12.22 4.62 -10.46
CA ARG A 365 -11.90 5.60 -9.46
C ARG A 365 -11.88 7.00 -10.03
N GLU A 366 -12.61 7.87 -9.37
CA GLU A 366 -12.68 9.30 -9.67
C GLU A 366 -12.15 10.10 -8.48
N TRP A 367 -11.51 11.20 -8.77
CA TRP A 367 -11.04 12.15 -7.77
C TRP A 367 -11.82 13.47 -7.86
N LYS A 368 -12.20 13.99 -6.71
CA LYS A 368 -12.60 15.37 -6.52
C LYS A 368 -11.42 16.13 -5.96
N VAL A 369 -11.07 17.26 -6.55
CA VAL A 369 -10.03 18.16 -6.05
C VAL A 369 -10.64 19.53 -5.77
N GLU A 370 -10.29 20.09 -4.62
CA GLU A 370 -10.56 21.48 -4.28
C GLU A 370 -9.24 22.23 -4.06
N TYR A 371 -9.11 23.40 -4.67
CA TYR A 371 -7.87 24.15 -4.69
C TYR A 371 -8.15 25.66 -4.77
N ASN A 372 -7.29 26.46 -4.16
CA ASN A 372 -7.35 27.92 -4.21
C ASN A 372 -6.14 28.56 -4.89
N ARG A 373 -5.21 27.74 -5.42
CA ARG A 373 -4.03 28.21 -6.16
C ARG A 373 -3.64 27.21 -7.25
N THR A 374 -3.24 27.78 -8.39
CA THR A 374 -2.67 27.03 -9.52
C THR A 374 -1.31 27.57 -9.97
N ALA A 375 -0.79 28.61 -9.30
CA ALA A 375 0.50 29.20 -9.63
C ALA A 375 1.68 28.38 -9.12
N ASP A 376 1.45 27.51 -8.12
CA ASP A 376 2.49 26.62 -7.57
C ASP A 376 2.52 25.32 -8.38
N VAL A 377 3.72 24.80 -8.67
CA VAL A 377 3.87 23.58 -9.46
C VAL A 377 3.69 22.36 -8.56
N PHE A 378 2.71 21.55 -8.86
CA PHE A 378 2.49 20.27 -8.18
C PHE A 378 2.12 19.15 -9.14
N ASN A 379 2.35 17.92 -8.71
CA ASN A 379 2.29 16.72 -9.51
C ASN A 379 1.53 15.63 -8.75
N MET A 380 1.07 14.63 -9.48
CA MET A 380 0.37 13.47 -8.92
C MET A 380 0.97 12.18 -9.46
N ASP A 381 1.24 11.23 -8.58
CA ASP A 381 1.57 9.86 -8.97
C ASP A 381 0.40 8.94 -8.64
N ILE A 382 0.10 8.01 -9.54
CA ILE A 382 -0.88 6.95 -9.38
C ILE A 382 -0.16 5.62 -9.59
N THR A 383 -0.04 4.80 -8.55
CA THR A 383 0.63 3.50 -8.62
C THR A 383 -0.36 2.43 -9.05
N LEU A 384 -0.24 2.00 -10.29
CA LEU A 384 -1.07 0.97 -10.92
C LEU A 384 -0.32 -0.37 -11.09
N ALA A 385 0.80 -0.55 -10.38
CA ALA A 385 1.67 -1.73 -10.52
C ALA A 385 0.95 -3.07 -10.22
N SER A 386 -0.06 -3.04 -9.35
CA SER A 386 -0.92 -4.19 -9.05
C SER A 386 -2.12 -4.30 -9.99
N CYS A 387 -2.29 -3.33 -10.88
CA CYS A 387 -3.39 -3.24 -11.82
C CYS A 387 -2.86 -3.64 -13.21
N ALA A 388 -3.07 -4.89 -13.59
CA ALA A 388 -2.92 -5.21 -15.01
C ALA A 388 -3.95 -4.34 -15.78
N PRO A 389 -3.60 -3.66 -16.84
CA PRO A 389 -2.53 -3.77 -17.81
C PRO A 389 -1.38 -2.77 -17.68
N PHE A 390 -1.41 -1.92 -16.66
CA PHE A 390 -0.42 -0.85 -16.49
C PHE A 390 0.97 -1.34 -16.06
N SER A 391 1.08 -2.61 -15.66
CA SER A 391 2.35 -3.18 -15.17
C SER A 391 3.37 -3.52 -16.27
N THR A 392 2.98 -3.53 -17.55
CA THR A 392 3.83 -4.07 -18.64
C THR A 392 4.12 -3.10 -19.78
N GLY A 393 3.58 -1.91 -19.75
CA GLY A 393 3.60 -0.98 -20.89
C GLY A 393 4.47 0.25 -20.72
N ALA A 394 5.74 0.13 -20.32
CA ALA A 394 6.65 1.27 -20.39
C ALA A 394 6.86 1.71 -21.85
N GLY A 395 6.51 2.95 -22.19
CA GLY A 395 7.00 3.58 -23.40
C GLY A 395 6.03 4.40 -24.24
N ASN A 396 4.77 4.05 -24.36
CA ASN A 396 3.85 4.86 -25.16
C ASN A 396 2.69 5.40 -24.30
N THR A 397 2.80 6.65 -23.88
CA THR A 397 1.80 7.34 -23.07
C THR A 397 0.95 8.32 -23.87
N SER A 398 1.10 8.33 -25.19
CA SER A 398 0.36 9.26 -26.07
C SER A 398 -1.17 9.04 -26.04
N TYR A 399 -1.61 7.87 -25.57
CA TYR A 399 -3.02 7.51 -25.41
C TYR A 399 -3.59 7.85 -24.04
N LEU A 400 -2.74 8.20 -23.04
CA LEU A 400 -3.20 8.57 -21.70
C LEU A 400 -3.69 10.02 -21.69
N GLU A 401 -4.81 10.24 -21.05
CA GLU A 401 -5.48 11.54 -20.97
C GLU A 401 -6.20 11.69 -19.63
N LEU A 402 -6.53 12.95 -19.27
CA LEU A 402 -7.43 13.22 -18.16
C LEU A 402 -8.84 13.46 -18.68
N LEU A 403 -9.80 12.76 -18.13
CA LEU A 403 -11.22 13.06 -18.28
C LEU A 403 -11.69 13.86 -17.07
N TYR A 404 -12.25 15.05 -17.27
CA TYR A 404 -12.60 15.93 -16.16
C TYR A 404 -13.95 16.65 -16.35
N SER A 405 -14.49 17.13 -15.25
CA SER A 405 -15.65 18.04 -15.20
C SER A 405 -15.46 19.04 -14.05
N THR A 406 -15.91 20.28 -14.25
CA THR A 406 -15.89 21.33 -13.21
C THR A 406 -17.26 21.56 -12.58
N THR A 407 -18.27 20.88 -13.05
CA THR A 407 -19.66 21.08 -12.63
C THR A 407 -20.31 19.89 -11.96
N SER A 408 -19.82 18.68 -12.23
CA SER A 408 -20.44 17.44 -11.78
C SER A 408 -19.45 16.29 -11.69
N SER A 409 -19.69 15.38 -10.77
CA SER A 409 -19.02 14.07 -10.71
C SER A 409 -19.47 13.11 -11.84
N ASN A 410 -20.50 13.47 -12.60
CA ASN A 410 -20.89 12.70 -13.78
C ASN A 410 -19.98 13.05 -14.97
N LEU A 411 -19.04 12.18 -15.27
CA LEU A 411 -18.05 12.35 -16.34
C LEU A 411 -18.56 11.92 -17.73
N THR A 412 -19.84 11.56 -17.88
CA THR A 412 -20.43 11.21 -19.20
C THR A 412 -20.30 12.34 -20.22
N THR A 413 -20.42 13.58 -19.76
CA THR A 413 -20.21 14.80 -20.56
C THR A 413 -18.91 15.48 -20.21
N GLY A 414 -17.97 14.77 -19.59
CA GLY A 414 -16.67 15.31 -19.21
C GLY A 414 -15.85 15.74 -20.41
N THR A 415 -14.93 16.67 -20.17
CA THR A 415 -13.97 17.15 -21.17
C THR A 415 -12.70 16.33 -21.09
N VAL A 416 -12.19 15.94 -22.25
CA VAL A 416 -10.89 15.25 -22.36
C VAL A 416 -9.77 16.27 -22.45
N MET A 417 -8.74 16.07 -21.64
CA MET A 417 -7.48 16.82 -21.72
C MET A 417 -6.37 15.87 -22.15
N LEU A 418 -5.85 16.07 -23.34
CA LEU A 418 -4.81 15.24 -23.92
C LEU A 418 -3.48 15.43 -23.19
N ASN A 419 -2.67 14.37 -23.20
CA ASN A 419 -1.28 14.43 -22.75
C ASN A 419 -0.49 15.51 -23.53
N ASN A 420 0.49 16.12 -22.87
CA ASN A 420 1.30 17.23 -23.42
C ASN A 420 0.52 18.51 -23.81
N THR A 421 -0.64 18.74 -23.20
CA THR A 421 -1.40 19.97 -23.37
C THR A 421 -1.37 20.82 -22.10
N ASN A 422 -1.48 22.15 -22.28
CA ASN A 422 -1.55 23.12 -21.17
C ASN A 422 -0.42 23.00 -20.14
N GLY A 423 0.78 22.52 -20.53
CA GLY A 423 1.92 22.34 -19.63
C GLY A 423 1.83 21.12 -18.69
N MET A 424 0.83 20.28 -18.88
CA MET A 424 0.71 18.99 -18.20
C MET A 424 1.35 17.88 -19.05
N THR A 425 2.02 16.95 -18.40
CA THR A 425 2.50 15.71 -19.04
C THR A 425 2.09 14.48 -18.24
N ILE A 426 1.68 13.43 -18.94
CA ILE A 426 1.38 12.13 -18.33
C ILE A 426 2.43 11.14 -18.80
N SER A 427 3.09 10.47 -17.87
CA SER A 427 4.07 9.42 -18.13
C SER A 427 3.75 8.14 -17.37
N LEU A 428 4.18 7.00 -17.90
CA LEU A 428 4.05 5.69 -17.27
C LEU A 428 5.44 5.07 -17.13
N SER A 429 5.83 4.73 -15.91
CA SER A 429 7.08 4.04 -15.63
C SER A 429 6.95 2.53 -15.87
N ALA A 430 8.10 1.85 -16.06
CA ALA A 430 8.16 0.38 -16.12
C ALA A 430 7.62 -0.31 -14.85
N GLY A 431 7.59 0.40 -13.73
CA GLY A 431 7.01 -0.07 -12.46
C GLY A 431 5.50 0.16 -12.32
N GLY A 432 4.81 0.57 -13.39
CA GLY A 432 3.37 0.80 -13.35
C GLY A 432 2.95 2.06 -12.59
N VAL A 433 3.83 3.05 -12.47
CA VAL A 433 3.46 4.36 -11.88
C VAL A 433 3.14 5.33 -13.00
N VAL A 434 1.90 5.83 -13.00
CA VAL A 434 1.48 6.96 -13.83
C VAL A 434 1.80 8.24 -13.09
N THR A 435 2.62 9.11 -13.69
CA THR A 435 2.93 10.44 -13.17
C THR A 435 2.24 11.50 -14.02
N ILE A 436 1.42 12.33 -13.39
CA ILE A 436 0.82 13.52 -13.97
C ILE A 436 1.63 14.71 -13.48
N ALA A 437 2.58 15.14 -14.30
CA ALA A 437 3.42 16.29 -14.00
C ALA A 437 2.73 17.58 -14.46
N GLY A 438 2.81 18.64 -13.65
CA GLY A 438 2.14 19.90 -13.92
C GLY A 438 0.62 19.82 -13.79
N LEU A 439 0.10 19.05 -12.82
CA LEU A 439 -1.33 18.94 -12.56
C LEU A 439 -1.98 20.33 -12.30
N ASN A 440 -1.23 21.26 -11.66
CA ASN A 440 -1.66 22.65 -11.50
C ASN A 440 -2.03 23.33 -12.83
N SER A 441 -1.29 23.06 -13.89
CA SER A 441 -1.56 23.61 -15.22
C SER A 441 -2.86 23.04 -15.81
N ALA A 442 -3.10 21.73 -15.58
CA ALA A 442 -4.36 21.09 -15.95
C ALA A 442 -5.53 21.72 -15.18
N LEU A 443 -5.40 21.87 -13.86
CA LEU A 443 -6.44 22.49 -13.03
C LEU A 443 -6.72 23.95 -13.43
N ALA A 444 -5.66 24.72 -13.74
CA ALA A 444 -5.83 26.09 -14.23
C ALA A 444 -6.59 26.18 -15.57
N ALA A 445 -6.38 25.20 -16.44
CA ALA A 445 -7.11 25.10 -17.71
C ALA A 445 -8.55 24.61 -17.52
N MET A 446 -8.82 23.77 -16.50
CA MET A 446 -10.17 23.34 -16.14
C MET A 446 -10.99 24.49 -15.60
N ALA A 447 -10.49 25.18 -14.57
CA ALA A 447 -11.09 26.36 -13.99
C ALA A 447 -10.04 27.18 -13.23
N PRO A 448 -10.01 28.51 -13.39
CA PRO A 448 -9.07 29.35 -12.64
C PRO A 448 -9.36 29.27 -11.14
N ALA A 449 -8.28 29.20 -10.35
CA ALA A 449 -8.39 29.18 -8.90
C ALA A 449 -8.98 30.50 -8.38
N THR A 450 -9.85 30.41 -7.40
CA THR A 450 -10.48 31.55 -6.71
C THR A 450 -10.11 31.55 -5.23
N ALA A 451 -10.17 32.71 -4.58
CA ALA A 451 -9.88 32.80 -3.14
C ALA A 451 -10.84 31.98 -2.27
N GLY A 452 -12.06 31.72 -2.76
CA GLY A 452 -13.04 30.85 -2.09
C GLY A 452 -12.94 29.37 -2.43
N GLY A 453 -11.92 28.99 -3.19
CA GLY A 453 -11.73 27.61 -3.67
C GLY A 453 -12.41 27.35 -5.01
N THR A 454 -11.89 26.38 -5.73
CA THR A 454 -12.42 25.88 -7.01
C THR A 454 -12.47 24.37 -6.95
N THR A 455 -13.52 23.79 -7.49
CA THR A 455 -13.73 22.34 -7.51
C THR A 455 -13.57 21.79 -8.92
N ALA A 456 -12.88 20.66 -9.05
CA ALA A 456 -12.88 19.86 -10.27
C ALA A 456 -13.01 18.37 -9.92
N TYR A 457 -13.57 17.62 -10.86
CA TYR A 457 -13.66 16.15 -10.80
C TYR A 457 -12.89 15.60 -11.98
N PHE A 458 -12.09 14.57 -11.77
CA PHE A 458 -11.31 13.96 -12.85
C PHE A 458 -11.02 12.48 -12.61
N THR A 459 -10.64 11.82 -13.68
CA THR A 459 -10.09 10.45 -13.67
C THR A 459 -9.05 10.30 -14.76
N LEU A 460 -8.20 9.29 -14.63
CA LEU A 460 -7.31 8.88 -15.72
C LEU A 460 -8.13 8.14 -16.77
N ALA A 461 -7.94 8.50 -18.03
CA ALA A 461 -8.64 7.96 -19.18
C ALA A 461 -7.68 7.58 -20.30
N SER A 462 -8.19 6.93 -21.32
CA SER A 462 -7.46 6.54 -22.51
C SER A 462 -8.36 6.56 -23.74
N ASN A 463 -7.82 7.00 -24.85
CA ASN A 463 -8.43 6.88 -26.17
C ASN A 463 -8.03 5.59 -26.92
N GLN A 464 -7.40 4.67 -26.24
CA GLN A 464 -7.15 3.31 -26.70
C GLN A 464 -7.62 2.34 -25.62
N TYR A 465 -8.10 1.19 -26.03
CA TYR A 465 -8.41 0.13 -25.09
C TYR A 465 -7.11 -0.26 -24.35
N PHE A 466 -7.08 -0.06 -23.05
CA PHE A 466 -6.15 -0.81 -22.22
C PHE A 466 -6.61 -2.25 -22.30
N VAL A 467 -5.91 -3.03 -23.07
CA VAL A 467 -6.13 -4.46 -23.06
C VAL A 467 -5.70 -4.91 -21.67
N LEU A 468 -6.65 -5.28 -20.83
CA LEU A 468 -6.35 -6.06 -19.64
C LEU A 468 -5.52 -7.23 -20.11
N PRO A 469 -4.37 -7.57 -19.49
CA PRO A 469 -3.75 -8.83 -19.76
C PRO A 469 -4.82 -9.88 -19.48
N LEU A 470 -5.15 -10.63 -20.49
CA LEU A 470 -5.92 -11.82 -20.43
C LEU A 470 -5.51 -12.64 -19.21
N GLU A 471 -6.35 -12.74 -18.21
CA GLU A 471 -6.04 -13.52 -17.03
C GLU A 471 -6.29 -15.00 -17.31
N LEU A 472 -5.21 -15.76 -17.43
CA LEU A 472 -5.27 -17.21 -17.58
C LEU A 472 -5.35 -17.86 -16.21
N THR A 473 -6.50 -18.45 -15.93
CA THR A 473 -6.70 -19.28 -14.74
C THR A 473 -6.92 -20.75 -15.14
N ASN A 474 -6.63 -21.65 -14.21
CA ASN A 474 -6.94 -23.09 -14.36
C ASN A 474 -6.39 -23.79 -15.61
N PHE A 475 -5.23 -23.37 -16.16
CA PHE A 475 -4.63 -24.13 -17.26
C PHE A 475 -4.25 -25.54 -16.82
N THR A 476 -4.86 -26.53 -17.44
CA THR A 476 -4.67 -27.95 -17.19
C THR A 476 -4.37 -28.70 -18.49
N ALA A 477 -3.62 -29.79 -18.37
CA ALA A 477 -3.35 -30.72 -19.46
C ALA A 477 -3.49 -32.14 -18.91
N ALA A 478 -4.27 -32.99 -19.55
CA ALA A 478 -4.51 -34.35 -19.10
C ALA A 478 -4.54 -35.34 -20.26
N ALA A 479 -4.01 -36.54 -20.03
CA ALA A 479 -4.06 -37.62 -21.01
C ALA A 479 -5.52 -38.08 -21.24
N ALA A 480 -5.94 -38.13 -22.48
CA ALA A 480 -7.25 -38.61 -22.93
C ALA A 480 -7.09 -39.70 -24.00
N GLY A 481 -6.77 -40.91 -23.57
CA GLY A 481 -6.41 -42.02 -24.46
C GLY A 481 -5.05 -41.76 -25.13
N ARG A 482 -5.06 -41.60 -26.48
CA ARG A 482 -3.87 -41.27 -27.28
C ARG A 482 -3.73 -39.77 -27.57
N ALA A 483 -4.63 -38.96 -27.06
CA ALA A 483 -4.64 -37.52 -27.17
C ALA A 483 -4.32 -36.87 -25.82
N VAL A 484 -3.99 -35.57 -25.82
CA VAL A 484 -3.93 -34.76 -24.62
C VAL A 484 -5.01 -33.69 -24.71
N GLN A 485 -5.87 -33.67 -23.70
CA GLN A 485 -6.88 -32.63 -23.53
C GLN A 485 -6.33 -31.48 -22.72
N LEU A 486 -6.35 -30.28 -23.27
CA LEU A 486 -5.98 -29.04 -22.60
C LEU A 486 -7.24 -28.25 -22.33
N ASN A 487 -7.37 -27.72 -21.10
CA ASN A 487 -8.47 -26.84 -20.73
C ASN A 487 -7.89 -25.65 -19.98
N TRP A 488 -8.48 -24.49 -20.18
CA TRP A 488 -8.15 -23.27 -19.43
C TRP A 488 -9.36 -22.37 -19.33
N THR A 489 -9.33 -21.53 -18.33
CA THR A 489 -10.30 -20.47 -18.13
C THR A 489 -9.58 -19.13 -18.34
N ALA A 490 -10.18 -18.25 -19.09
CA ALA A 490 -9.68 -16.90 -19.27
C ALA A 490 -10.76 -15.88 -18.93
N SER A 491 -10.35 -14.74 -18.40
CA SER A 491 -11.23 -13.61 -18.10
C SER A 491 -10.67 -12.35 -18.73
N ASP A 492 -11.53 -11.35 -18.88
CA ASP A 492 -11.19 -10.02 -19.41
C ASP A 492 -10.62 -10.04 -20.84
N GLU A 493 -11.12 -10.94 -21.67
CA GLU A 493 -10.70 -11.11 -23.05
C GLU A 493 -11.17 -9.97 -23.93
N THR A 494 -10.30 -9.57 -24.86
CA THR A 494 -10.64 -8.59 -25.88
C THR A 494 -10.97 -9.25 -27.21
N ALA A 495 -11.93 -8.71 -27.92
CA ALA A 495 -12.25 -9.19 -29.27
C ALA A 495 -11.01 -9.08 -30.18
N GLY A 496 -10.62 -10.20 -30.80
CA GLY A 496 -9.45 -10.27 -31.69
C GLY A 496 -8.19 -10.83 -31.06
N GLY A 497 -8.19 -11.16 -29.75
CA GLY A 497 -7.14 -11.94 -29.10
C GLY A 497 -7.19 -13.43 -29.49
N TYR A 498 -6.17 -14.18 -29.15
CA TYR A 498 -6.13 -15.63 -29.34
C TYR A 498 -5.11 -16.30 -28.45
N PHE A 499 -5.31 -17.61 -28.22
CA PHE A 499 -4.39 -18.49 -27.51
C PHE A 499 -3.62 -19.34 -28.49
N ARG A 500 -2.29 -19.27 -28.48
CA ARG A 500 -1.44 -20.19 -29.21
C ARG A 500 -1.05 -21.34 -28.29
N VAL A 501 -1.36 -22.56 -28.68
CA VAL A 501 -1.04 -23.76 -27.92
C VAL A 501 0.36 -24.23 -28.32
N MET A 502 1.25 -24.30 -27.32
CA MET A 502 2.65 -24.67 -27.51
C MET A 502 2.92 -26.02 -26.87
N ARG A 503 3.71 -26.86 -27.55
CA ARG A 503 4.14 -28.17 -27.07
C ARG A 503 5.66 -28.28 -27.13
N SER A 504 6.23 -29.04 -26.19
CA SER A 504 7.67 -29.32 -26.12
C SER A 504 7.91 -30.76 -25.63
N THR A 505 9.05 -31.34 -26.00
CA THR A 505 9.54 -32.62 -25.46
C THR A 505 10.60 -32.44 -24.38
N ASP A 506 11.21 -31.25 -24.27
CA ASP A 506 12.35 -30.96 -23.41
C ASP A 506 12.10 -29.78 -22.45
N GLY A 507 10.94 -29.10 -22.57
CA GLY A 507 10.59 -27.92 -21.78
C GLY A 507 11.34 -26.63 -22.19
N SER A 508 12.22 -26.70 -23.17
CA SER A 508 13.05 -25.58 -23.61
C SER A 508 12.74 -25.14 -25.05
N THR A 509 12.55 -26.08 -25.96
CA THR A 509 12.19 -25.84 -27.37
C THR A 509 10.70 -26.05 -27.56
N TRP A 510 9.99 -25.07 -28.13
CA TRP A 510 8.53 -25.07 -28.17
C TRP A 510 8.01 -24.94 -29.59
N ASP A 511 7.13 -25.85 -29.97
CA ASP A 511 6.42 -25.83 -31.25
C ASP A 511 4.97 -25.40 -31.05
N SER A 512 4.46 -24.54 -31.93
CA SER A 512 3.04 -24.20 -31.97
C SER A 512 2.25 -25.34 -32.63
N ILE A 513 1.29 -25.91 -31.90
CA ILE A 513 0.47 -27.02 -32.37
C ILE A 513 -0.97 -26.59 -32.69
N GLY A 514 -1.34 -25.36 -32.39
CA GLY A 514 -2.65 -24.82 -32.74
C GLY A 514 -2.91 -23.44 -32.17
N GLN A 515 -4.07 -22.91 -32.53
CA GLN A 515 -4.55 -21.60 -32.08
C GLN A 515 -6.04 -21.68 -31.78
N VAL A 516 -6.47 -21.02 -30.72
CA VAL A 516 -7.88 -20.85 -30.30
C VAL A 516 -8.16 -19.37 -30.19
N GLY A 517 -9.15 -18.85 -30.91
CA GLY A 517 -9.57 -17.45 -30.82
C GLY A 517 -10.24 -17.16 -29.49
N SER A 518 -10.06 -15.94 -28.95
CA SER A 518 -10.83 -15.47 -27.80
C SER A 518 -12.29 -15.31 -28.18
N LEU A 519 -13.18 -15.60 -27.23
CA LEU A 519 -14.63 -15.37 -27.41
C LEU A 519 -14.93 -13.86 -27.40
N PRO A 520 -16.01 -13.41 -28.04
CA PRO A 520 -16.41 -12.01 -27.94
C PRO A 520 -16.69 -11.63 -26.50
N VAL A 521 -16.27 -10.44 -26.11
CA VAL A 521 -16.33 -9.87 -24.75
C VAL A 521 -17.64 -10.20 -24.02
N GLY A 522 -17.55 -11.07 -23.01
CA GLY A 522 -18.60 -11.35 -22.02
C GLY A 522 -18.17 -10.83 -20.65
N THR A 523 -19.12 -10.63 -19.75
CA THR A 523 -18.86 -10.18 -18.38
C THR A 523 -18.54 -11.38 -17.47
N GLY A 524 -17.48 -12.13 -17.75
CA GLY A 524 -17.14 -13.29 -16.94
C GLY A 524 -15.94 -14.06 -17.46
N ALA A 525 -15.60 -15.14 -16.76
CA ALA A 525 -14.56 -16.05 -17.18
C ALA A 525 -15.14 -17.03 -18.21
N ASP A 526 -14.46 -17.19 -19.35
CA ASP A 526 -14.80 -18.12 -20.41
C ASP A 526 -13.89 -19.35 -20.36
N ASP A 527 -14.49 -20.53 -20.62
CA ASP A 527 -13.79 -21.80 -20.63
C ASP A 527 -13.40 -22.20 -22.06
N TYR A 528 -12.15 -22.58 -22.22
CA TYR A 528 -11.56 -22.99 -23.48
C TYR A 528 -11.04 -24.41 -23.41
N THR A 529 -10.99 -25.02 -24.59
CA THR A 529 -10.49 -26.38 -24.72
C THR A 529 -9.73 -26.56 -26.04
N PHE A 530 -8.68 -27.38 -25.99
CA PHE A 530 -7.92 -27.81 -27.17
C PHE A 530 -7.48 -29.25 -27.01
N SER A 531 -7.57 -30.05 -28.08
CA SER A 531 -7.16 -31.45 -28.09
C SER A 531 -5.93 -31.63 -28.98
N ASP A 532 -4.79 -32.00 -28.37
CA ASP A 532 -3.65 -32.49 -29.13
C ASP A 532 -3.90 -33.97 -29.49
N ASN A 533 -4.19 -34.24 -30.76
CA ASN A 533 -4.48 -35.55 -31.26
C ASN A 533 -3.25 -36.34 -31.73
N ALA A 534 -2.08 -35.69 -31.70
CA ALA A 534 -0.82 -36.29 -32.13
C ALA A 534 0.33 -35.93 -31.16
N PRO A 535 0.16 -36.14 -29.84
CA PRO A 535 1.23 -35.90 -28.89
C PRO A 535 2.37 -36.89 -29.10
N PHE A 536 3.54 -36.56 -28.57
CA PHE A 536 4.68 -37.47 -28.59
C PHE A 536 4.49 -38.59 -27.57
N ASP A 537 5.04 -39.77 -27.89
CA ASP A 537 5.14 -40.85 -26.91
C ASP A 537 6.08 -40.45 -25.75
N GLY A 538 5.66 -40.66 -24.51
CA GLY A 538 6.41 -40.29 -23.32
C GLY A 538 6.00 -38.88 -22.80
N ILE A 539 6.99 -38.09 -22.41
CA ILE A 539 6.79 -36.79 -21.75
C ILE A 539 6.45 -35.72 -22.81
N ASN A 540 5.38 -35.02 -22.57
CA ASN A 540 4.99 -33.81 -23.32
C ASN A 540 4.82 -32.66 -22.33
N TYR A 541 5.36 -31.52 -22.66
CA TYR A 541 5.16 -30.27 -21.95
C TYR A 541 4.26 -29.36 -22.78
N TYR A 542 3.30 -28.70 -22.12
CA TYR A 542 2.37 -27.78 -22.74
C TYR A 542 2.38 -26.43 -22.04
N ARG A 543 2.25 -25.38 -22.80
CA ARG A 543 1.98 -24.04 -22.31
C ARG A 543 1.12 -23.29 -23.33
N LEU A 544 0.47 -22.23 -22.87
CA LEU A 544 -0.26 -21.30 -23.72
C LEU A 544 0.52 -20.01 -23.87
N GLU A 545 0.53 -19.46 -25.07
CA GLU A 545 0.86 -18.08 -25.35
C GLU A 545 -0.45 -17.36 -25.66
N ALA A 546 -0.93 -16.58 -24.69
CA ALA A 546 -2.12 -15.77 -24.84
C ALA A 546 -1.73 -14.44 -25.46
N ILE A 547 -2.33 -14.11 -26.60
CA ILE A 547 -2.01 -12.90 -27.36
C ILE A 547 -3.28 -12.06 -27.44
N ASP A 548 -3.17 -10.83 -26.96
CA ASP A 548 -4.28 -9.88 -27.00
C ASP A 548 -4.44 -9.23 -28.38
N ALA A 549 -5.50 -8.44 -28.56
CA ALA A 549 -5.75 -7.71 -29.82
C ALA A 549 -4.67 -6.66 -30.14
N GLY A 550 -3.90 -6.23 -29.14
CA GLY A 550 -2.75 -5.31 -29.28
C GLY A 550 -1.45 -6.01 -29.65
N GLY A 551 -1.42 -7.37 -29.69
CA GLY A 551 -0.24 -8.17 -29.97
C GLY A 551 0.67 -8.42 -28.77
N ASN A 552 0.24 -8.09 -27.54
CA ASN A 552 0.99 -8.41 -26.32
C ASN A 552 0.79 -9.87 -25.97
N ALA A 553 1.86 -10.55 -25.56
CA ALA A 553 1.83 -11.98 -25.24
C ALA A 553 2.04 -12.25 -23.74
N MET A 554 1.26 -13.16 -23.19
CA MET A 554 1.41 -13.69 -21.85
C MET A 554 1.54 -15.21 -21.90
N TRP A 555 2.32 -15.79 -20.99
CA TRP A 555 2.57 -17.23 -20.93
C TRP A 555 1.86 -17.86 -19.73
N SER A 556 1.21 -19.01 -19.97
CA SER A 556 0.71 -19.85 -18.89
C SER A 556 1.85 -20.57 -18.16
N PRO A 557 1.60 -21.09 -16.94
CA PRO A 557 2.45 -22.12 -16.36
C PRO A 557 2.59 -23.34 -17.29
N VAL A 558 3.74 -24.01 -17.25
CA VAL A 558 3.98 -25.25 -17.98
C VAL A 558 3.24 -26.41 -17.31
N ARG A 559 2.62 -27.26 -18.13
CA ARG A 559 2.00 -28.53 -17.68
C ARG A 559 2.71 -29.71 -18.32
N GLU A 560 3.04 -30.71 -17.52
CA GLU A 560 3.62 -31.97 -17.96
C GLU A 560 2.55 -33.04 -18.08
N VAL A 561 2.57 -33.77 -19.17
CA VAL A 561 1.72 -34.95 -19.39
C VAL A 561 2.58 -36.09 -19.89
N VAL A 562 2.49 -37.23 -19.21
CA VAL A 562 3.17 -38.45 -19.62
C VAL A 562 2.17 -39.38 -20.27
N LEU A 563 2.33 -39.63 -21.58
CA LEU A 563 1.54 -40.62 -22.29
C LEU A 563 2.19 -42.00 -22.16
N GLN A 564 1.48 -42.88 -21.52
CA GLN A 564 1.87 -44.29 -21.52
C GLN A 564 1.41 -44.93 -22.82
N GLN A 565 2.33 -45.53 -23.56
CA GLN A 565 1.92 -46.41 -24.70
C GLN A 565 1.09 -47.55 -24.18
N THR A 566 -0.22 -47.52 -24.43
CA THR A 566 -1.05 -48.71 -24.30
C THR A 566 -0.70 -49.66 -25.45
N GLY A 567 0.23 -50.57 -25.27
CA GLY A 567 0.55 -51.61 -26.24
C GLY A 567 2.03 -51.90 -26.52
N ALA A 568 2.96 -51.05 -26.11
CA ALA A 568 4.39 -51.39 -26.13
C ALA A 568 4.87 -51.61 -24.70
N SER A 569 5.22 -52.81 -24.31
CA SER A 569 5.93 -53.09 -23.08
C SER A 569 7.21 -52.28 -23.10
N SER A 570 7.25 -51.16 -22.37
CA SER A 570 8.46 -50.33 -22.27
C SER A 570 9.52 -51.08 -21.45
N VAL A 571 10.55 -51.51 -22.11
CA VAL A 571 11.70 -52.10 -21.43
C VAL A 571 12.49 -51.01 -20.71
N ARG A 572 12.78 -51.18 -19.43
CA ARG A 572 13.57 -50.26 -18.63
C ARG A 572 14.78 -50.97 -18.03
N LEU A 573 15.91 -50.27 -17.93
CA LEU A 573 17.11 -50.69 -17.26
C LEU A 573 17.36 -49.84 -16.02
N PHE A 574 17.59 -50.49 -14.87
CA PHE A 574 17.93 -49.77 -13.65
C PHE A 574 18.75 -50.66 -12.69
N PRO A 575 19.73 -50.08 -11.99
CA PRO A 575 20.28 -48.77 -12.21
C PRO A 575 21.03 -48.69 -13.55
N ASN A 576 21.05 -47.53 -14.18
CA ASN A 576 21.86 -47.25 -15.34
C ASN A 576 22.38 -45.81 -15.22
N PRO A 577 23.65 -45.59 -14.92
CA PRO A 577 24.78 -46.55 -14.90
C PRO A 577 24.65 -47.69 -13.88
N ALA A 578 25.13 -48.88 -14.27
CA ALA A 578 25.14 -50.07 -13.47
C ALA A 578 26.60 -50.44 -13.04
N ARG A 579 26.72 -51.11 -11.90
CA ARG A 579 27.99 -51.73 -11.49
C ARG A 579 27.96 -53.23 -11.78
N ASP A 580 27.70 -54.03 -10.80
CA ASP A 580 27.80 -55.50 -10.91
C ASP A 580 26.50 -56.16 -11.39
N GLN A 581 25.40 -55.41 -11.41
CA GLN A 581 24.08 -55.91 -11.81
C GLN A 581 23.21 -54.77 -12.40
N VAL A 582 22.38 -55.11 -13.39
CA VAL A 582 21.32 -54.26 -13.91
C VAL A 582 20.02 -55.05 -13.97
N PHE A 583 18.92 -54.40 -13.62
CA PHE A 583 17.60 -54.97 -13.76
C PHE A 583 16.98 -54.52 -15.08
N VAL A 584 16.34 -55.48 -15.74
CA VAL A 584 15.53 -55.25 -16.94
C VAL A 584 14.08 -55.45 -16.54
N SER A 585 13.27 -54.40 -16.68
CA SER A 585 11.83 -54.49 -16.44
C SER A 585 11.07 -54.36 -17.76
N SER A 586 10.16 -55.27 -18.01
CA SER A 586 9.23 -55.26 -19.14
C SER A 586 7.94 -55.95 -18.74
N PRO A 587 6.93 -55.19 -18.26
CA PRO A 587 5.67 -55.75 -17.80
C PRO A 587 5.02 -56.69 -18.83
N GLY A 588 4.66 -57.87 -18.39
CA GLY A 588 3.99 -58.87 -19.24
C GLY A 588 4.90 -59.67 -20.18
N SER A 589 6.23 -59.41 -20.20
CA SER A 589 7.20 -60.19 -21.01
C SER A 589 7.91 -61.22 -20.15
N LEU A 590 8.16 -62.42 -20.72
CA LEU A 590 9.06 -63.37 -20.09
C LEU A 590 10.50 -62.93 -20.37
N LEU A 591 11.26 -62.65 -19.30
CA LEU A 591 12.64 -62.19 -19.37
C LEU A 591 13.56 -63.29 -18.83
N ASP A 592 14.09 -64.13 -19.71
CA ASP A 592 15.06 -65.18 -19.42
C ASP A 592 16.35 -65.00 -20.23
N ALA A 593 17.27 -65.93 -20.11
CA ALA A 593 18.54 -65.89 -20.83
C ALA A 593 18.41 -65.91 -22.34
N THR A 594 17.28 -66.32 -22.90
CA THR A 594 17.02 -66.32 -24.36
C THR A 594 16.41 -64.98 -24.83
N ALA A 595 15.84 -64.23 -23.91
CA ALA A 595 15.18 -62.94 -24.18
C ALA A 595 16.13 -61.75 -24.03
N ILE A 596 17.31 -61.91 -23.42
CA ILE A 596 18.22 -60.78 -23.16
C ILE A 596 19.63 -61.13 -23.71
N GLN A 597 20.21 -60.19 -24.47
CA GLN A 597 21.53 -60.32 -25.08
C GLN A 597 22.33 -59.01 -24.87
N LEU A 598 23.64 -59.16 -24.54
CA LEU A 598 24.53 -58.02 -24.32
C LEU A 598 25.54 -57.90 -25.48
N TYR A 599 25.72 -56.71 -26.01
CA TYR A 599 26.68 -56.43 -27.07
C TYR A 599 27.62 -55.30 -26.67
N SER A 600 28.88 -55.40 -27.04
CA SER A 600 29.84 -54.32 -26.98
C SER A 600 29.50 -53.24 -28.02
N VAL A 601 30.18 -52.09 -27.93
CA VAL A 601 30.05 -51.01 -28.96
C VAL A 601 30.57 -51.45 -30.35
N SER A 602 31.42 -52.49 -30.41
CA SER A 602 31.88 -53.08 -31.67
C SER A 602 30.91 -54.13 -32.24
N GLY A 603 29.81 -54.40 -31.54
CA GLY A 603 28.79 -55.38 -31.98
C GLY A 603 29.12 -56.84 -31.56
N GLU A 604 30.13 -57.08 -30.73
CA GLU A 604 30.50 -58.40 -30.21
C GLU A 604 29.50 -58.82 -29.11
N ALA A 605 28.95 -60.02 -29.21
CA ALA A 605 28.04 -60.57 -28.21
C ALA A 605 28.84 -61.05 -26.99
N LEU A 606 28.47 -60.61 -25.82
CA LEU A 606 29.11 -60.99 -24.57
C LEU A 606 28.27 -62.03 -23.81
N PRO A 607 28.91 -63.07 -23.19
CA PRO A 607 28.17 -63.98 -22.34
C PRO A 607 27.62 -63.24 -21.12
N LEU A 608 26.38 -63.58 -20.73
CA LEU A 608 25.81 -63.03 -19.52
C LEU A 608 24.94 -64.08 -18.78
N HIS A 609 24.84 -63.86 -17.47
CA HIS A 609 23.91 -64.59 -16.62
C HIS A 609 22.66 -63.75 -16.36
N VAL A 610 21.53 -64.33 -16.68
CA VAL A 610 20.22 -63.71 -16.46
C VAL A 610 19.44 -64.55 -15.48
N SER A 611 18.98 -63.92 -14.41
CA SER A 611 18.03 -64.51 -13.47
C SER A 611 16.74 -63.69 -13.54
N GLY A 612 15.65 -64.28 -14.03
CA GLY A 612 14.45 -63.51 -14.22
C GLY A 612 13.20 -64.36 -14.39
N GLY A 613 12.09 -63.66 -14.60
CA GLY A 613 10.75 -64.20 -14.78
C GLY A 613 9.86 -63.25 -15.55
N VAL A 614 8.57 -63.33 -15.29
CA VAL A 614 7.62 -62.45 -15.96
C VAL A 614 7.76 -61.01 -15.40
N GLY A 615 8.08 -60.10 -16.29
CA GLY A 615 8.09 -58.64 -16.00
C GLY A 615 9.39 -58.08 -15.45
N LEU A 616 10.29 -58.89 -14.88
CA LEU A 616 11.55 -58.44 -14.29
C LEU A 616 12.65 -59.50 -14.42
N ALA A 617 13.85 -59.08 -14.81
CA ALA A 617 15.04 -59.90 -14.81
C ALA A 617 16.24 -59.13 -14.25
N ALA A 618 17.13 -59.85 -13.56
CA ALA A 618 18.42 -59.35 -13.14
C ALA A 618 19.49 -59.88 -14.09
N VAL A 619 20.34 -59.00 -14.58
CA VAL A 619 21.47 -59.29 -15.47
C VAL A 619 22.75 -59.08 -14.68
N ASP A 620 23.54 -60.14 -14.52
CA ASP A 620 24.84 -60.06 -13.87
C ASP A 620 25.86 -59.47 -14.83
N LEU A 621 26.56 -58.45 -14.40
CA LEU A 621 27.61 -57.74 -15.12
C LEU A 621 29.00 -58.01 -14.52
N THR A 622 29.11 -58.94 -13.60
CA THR A 622 30.40 -59.33 -12.97
C THR A 622 31.33 -59.83 -14.07
N GLY A 623 32.52 -59.24 -14.16
CA GLY A 623 33.51 -59.58 -15.21
C GLY A 623 33.34 -58.83 -16.53
N VAL A 624 32.28 -58.01 -16.69
CA VAL A 624 32.14 -57.10 -17.82
C VAL A 624 32.96 -55.83 -17.53
N ALA A 625 33.84 -55.43 -18.45
CA ALA A 625 34.66 -54.21 -18.27
C ALA A 625 33.80 -52.93 -18.19
N THR A 626 34.34 -51.88 -17.56
CA THR A 626 33.67 -50.55 -17.58
C THR A 626 33.55 -50.04 -19.00
N GLY A 627 32.39 -49.50 -19.36
CA GLY A 627 32.14 -49.04 -20.72
C GLY A 627 30.67 -48.92 -21.12
N ILE A 628 30.45 -48.61 -22.37
CA ILE A 628 29.11 -48.53 -22.97
C ILE A 628 28.81 -49.86 -23.67
N TYR A 629 27.63 -50.37 -23.41
CA TYR A 629 27.09 -51.60 -24.00
C TYR A 629 25.69 -51.38 -24.52
N PHE A 630 25.22 -52.33 -25.34
CA PHE A 630 23.85 -52.39 -25.85
C PHE A 630 23.19 -53.67 -25.39
N LEU A 631 22.11 -53.54 -24.65
CA LEU A 631 21.32 -54.67 -24.19
C LEU A 631 20.11 -54.81 -25.14
N ARG A 632 20.01 -55.97 -25.82
CA ARG A 632 18.86 -56.33 -26.61
C ARG A 632 17.90 -57.15 -25.76
N VAL A 633 16.65 -56.75 -25.74
CA VAL A 633 15.60 -57.42 -24.97
C VAL A 633 14.45 -57.78 -25.92
N LYS A 634 14.08 -59.04 -25.90
CA LYS A 634 12.97 -59.56 -26.73
C LYS A 634 11.66 -59.37 -25.98
N ILE A 635 10.76 -58.68 -26.63
CA ILE A 635 9.38 -58.43 -26.16
C ILE A 635 8.39 -58.92 -27.21
N ALA A 636 7.10 -58.91 -26.91
CA ALA A 636 6.05 -59.31 -27.85
C ALA A 636 6.09 -58.57 -29.19
N ALA A 637 6.50 -57.28 -29.17
CA ALA A 637 6.61 -56.44 -30.38
C ALA A 637 7.95 -56.61 -31.15
N GLY A 638 8.87 -57.48 -30.70
CA GLY A 638 10.17 -57.69 -31.31
C GLY A 638 11.33 -57.36 -30.38
N TRP A 639 12.51 -57.12 -30.96
CA TRP A 639 13.71 -56.81 -30.17
C TRP A 639 13.81 -55.31 -29.92
N GLN A 640 13.99 -54.93 -28.66
CA GLN A 640 14.39 -53.57 -28.26
C GLN A 640 15.85 -53.53 -27.89
N VAL A 641 16.53 -52.43 -28.22
CA VAL A 641 17.94 -52.21 -27.90
C VAL A 641 18.04 -51.00 -26.94
N LEU A 642 18.65 -51.20 -25.81
CA LEU A 642 18.84 -50.15 -24.80
C LEU A 642 20.32 -49.97 -24.52
N ARG A 643 20.72 -48.72 -24.33
CA ARG A 643 22.10 -48.40 -23.94
C ARG A 643 22.30 -48.67 -22.44
N LEU A 644 23.35 -49.39 -22.12
CA LEU A 644 23.81 -49.67 -20.77
C LEU A 644 25.15 -49.03 -20.54
N LEU A 645 25.32 -48.29 -19.47
CA LEU A 645 26.61 -47.79 -19.00
C LEU A 645 27.07 -48.63 -17.80
N ARG A 646 28.20 -49.33 -17.95
CA ARG A 646 28.86 -50.13 -16.87
C ARG A 646 29.96 -49.25 -16.25
N GLN A 647 29.89 -49.02 -14.93
CA GLN A 647 30.86 -48.29 -14.11
C GLN A 647 31.72 -49.21 -13.27
#